data_90844836b601c9368d8fd177e1ba24a4
#
_entry.id   90844836b601c9368d8fd177e1ba24a4
#
_cell.length_a   1.000
_cell.length_b   1.000
_cell.length_c   1.000
_cell.angle_alpha   90.00
_cell.angle_beta   90.00
_cell.angle_gamma   90.00
#
_symmetry.space_group_name_H-M   'P 1'
#
loop_
_entity.id
_entity.type
_entity.pdbx_description
1 polymer ?
#
loop_
_entity_poly.entity_id
_entity_poly.type
_entity_poly.pdbx_seq_one_letter_code
_entity_poly.pdbx_strand_id
1 'polypeptide(L)'
;MRLTPLLICLNLFFQPIAIFAQRPATATITIDTSHPVNRFTPSHALGAAIDGHEKGANDLQLTGPNINAMLSAGFKSLTYRLRTELGGDVWHWNPNGSWSDALNHEGYWVSDSKLGAPISLSYGYHLPRRGNTIDQAANNDYSRIDDGDPQSFWKSNPYLDRQFTGEDNTLHPQWIVIEFAKPELINAVRLLWGEPFATRSQIEYGNFDDVSEIAFNSPVTWKNFPAGFIIHDRGGDVSHRLLRDAIQVRWLRILMTESSYTSTTKTDDVRDRSGFAMREVQAGIIDDKGRFHDQIRHGKTSRTQTVIHVSSTDPWHRESDQDNEIEQVGLDRIYQTGLTNNLPMLLPTGLLYDTPENAANEIRYLRARGYKFDQIELSEEPDGQYVRPEDFGALYLQFAYAIHRVDPALKLGGPSFQEILPDISGRAFRTDNSEWMRRFLDYLKRRGRANDYSFFSFEWYPFDDVCAPAAPQLARAPRLLEDSLKEMERHGVSRNIPWIISEYGYSAFAGRAEINIEGALLNADIVGKFLALGGDQVFLFGYTPAEMLRELPCTTGNNMLFSMDENGNIKHRFATYFGARLLTQQWLKPGDETHELYSAKSDVRDLNENALVTAYAVHHPDGLWSVLLINKDPKQAFDANLIFRIDPRGPNAAMQGPIDVYQYSEQQYLLGGPAKDPYPIRAEDPVHRVIESPSANVTLPPYSLTVVRGVLAH
;
A
#
# COMPACT_ATOMS: atom_id res chain seq x y z
N MET A 1 -39.45 -22.20 -78.69
CA MET A 1 -38.48 -23.05 -78.02
C MET A 1 -38.65 -22.85 -76.53
N ARG A 2 -39.18 -23.84 -75.83
CA ARG A 2 -39.42 -23.82 -74.38
C ARG A 2 -38.24 -24.47 -73.74
N LEU A 3 -37.56 -23.75 -72.78
CA LEU A 3 -36.54 -24.28 -71.92
C LEU A 3 -37.16 -24.52 -70.53
N THR A 4 -37.14 -25.77 -70.09
CA THR A 4 -37.58 -26.25 -68.78
C THR A 4 -36.40 -26.16 -67.81
N PRO A 5 -36.54 -25.61 -66.59
CA PRO A 5 -35.48 -25.66 -65.57
C PRO A 5 -35.53 -26.98 -64.79
N LEU A 6 -34.39 -27.62 -64.69
CA LEU A 6 -34.15 -28.83 -63.90
C LEU A 6 -33.93 -28.42 -62.43
N LEU A 7 -34.83 -28.88 -61.53
CA LEU A 7 -34.73 -28.68 -60.08
C LEU A 7 -33.81 -29.81 -59.51
N ILE A 8 -32.60 -29.48 -59.04
CA ILE A 8 -31.75 -30.40 -58.29
C ILE A 8 -32.06 -30.20 -56.80
N CYS A 9 -32.73 -31.16 -56.18
CA CYS A 9 -32.88 -31.26 -54.73
C CYS A 9 -31.58 -31.73 -54.07
N LEU A 10 -30.87 -30.85 -53.40
CA LEU A 10 -29.71 -31.19 -52.56
C LEU A 10 -30.23 -31.62 -51.15
N ASN A 11 -30.23 -32.90 -50.87
CA ASN A 11 -30.51 -33.44 -49.53
C ASN A 11 -29.27 -33.23 -48.67
N LEU A 12 -29.26 -32.18 -47.84
CA LEU A 12 -28.28 -31.97 -46.74
C LEU A 12 -28.62 -32.95 -45.60
N PHE A 13 -27.84 -34.01 -45.48
CA PHE A 13 -27.80 -34.85 -44.31
C PHE A 13 -27.20 -34.06 -43.16
N PHE A 14 -28.03 -33.51 -42.23
CA PHE A 14 -27.59 -33.09 -40.92
C PHE A 14 -27.23 -34.34 -40.09
N GLN A 15 -25.97 -34.67 -40.01
CA GLN A 15 -25.48 -35.54 -38.95
C GLN A 15 -25.45 -34.72 -37.65
N PRO A 16 -26.06 -35.19 -36.55
CA PRO A 16 -25.88 -34.55 -35.26
C PRO A 16 -24.42 -34.76 -34.85
N ILE A 17 -23.65 -33.68 -34.79
CA ILE A 17 -22.35 -33.66 -34.13
C ILE A 17 -22.65 -33.93 -32.66
N ALA A 18 -22.46 -35.16 -32.21
CA ALA A 18 -22.41 -35.48 -30.80
C ALA A 18 -21.23 -34.74 -30.19
N ILE A 19 -21.46 -33.64 -29.53
CA ILE A 19 -20.48 -32.97 -28.68
C ILE A 19 -20.23 -33.95 -27.53
N PHE A 20 -19.23 -34.80 -27.66
CA PHE A 20 -18.71 -35.55 -26.54
C PHE A 20 -18.15 -34.51 -25.57
N ALA A 21 -18.85 -34.27 -24.45
CA ALA A 21 -18.29 -33.51 -23.34
C ALA A 21 -16.98 -34.24 -22.95
N GLN A 22 -15.87 -33.58 -23.22
CA GLN A 22 -14.56 -34.11 -22.86
C GLN A 22 -14.52 -34.25 -21.34
N ARG A 23 -14.19 -35.44 -20.82
CA ARG A 23 -14.08 -35.62 -19.35
C ARG A 23 -13.06 -34.61 -18.82
N PRO A 24 -13.34 -33.97 -17.67
CA PRO A 24 -12.38 -33.09 -17.04
C PRO A 24 -11.02 -33.80 -16.87
N ALA A 25 -9.92 -33.09 -17.07
CA ALA A 25 -8.60 -33.59 -16.76
C ALA A 25 -8.46 -33.73 -15.23
N THR A 26 -7.67 -34.70 -14.78
CA THR A 26 -7.45 -34.89 -13.34
C THR A 26 -6.41 -33.92 -12.83
N ALA A 27 -6.72 -33.24 -11.71
CA ALA A 27 -5.77 -32.46 -10.92
C ALA A 27 -5.40 -33.27 -9.66
N THR A 28 -4.16 -33.71 -9.57
CA THR A 28 -3.66 -34.40 -8.37
C THR A 28 -3.12 -33.40 -7.38
N ILE A 29 -3.73 -33.32 -6.21
CA ILE A 29 -3.32 -32.47 -5.10
C ILE A 29 -2.70 -33.31 -4.00
N THR A 30 -1.39 -33.16 -3.80
CA THR A 30 -0.66 -33.86 -2.73
C THR A 30 -0.50 -32.96 -1.53
N ILE A 31 -0.99 -33.41 -0.38
CA ILE A 31 -0.97 -32.71 0.91
C ILE A 31 -0.03 -33.45 1.84
N ASP A 32 1.04 -32.79 2.28
CA ASP A 32 2.00 -33.35 3.25
C ASP A 32 1.54 -33.02 4.67
N THR A 33 1.06 -34.03 5.39
CA THR A 33 0.54 -33.88 6.75
C THR A 33 1.58 -34.19 7.82
N SER A 34 2.84 -34.39 7.48
CA SER A 34 3.91 -34.74 8.44
C SER A 34 4.19 -33.63 9.44
N HIS A 35 4.10 -32.37 9.00
CA HIS A 35 4.24 -31.18 9.86
C HIS A 35 3.55 -29.97 9.24
N PRO A 36 2.94 -29.10 10.05
CA PRO A 36 2.37 -27.86 9.54
C PRO A 36 3.46 -26.88 9.11
N VAL A 37 3.18 -26.16 8.03
CA VAL A 37 4.06 -25.08 7.52
C VAL A 37 3.78 -23.75 8.23
N ASN A 38 2.57 -23.59 8.80
CA ASN A 38 2.19 -22.46 9.63
C ASN A 38 1.14 -22.84 10.66
N ARG A 39 1.06 -22.06 11.74
CA ARG A 39 0.00 -22.09 12.75
C ARG A 39 -0.51 -20.68 12.95
N PHE A 40 -1.80 -20.48 12.82
CA PHE A 40 -2.41 -19.16 12.94
C PHE A 40 -3.81 -19.22 13.53
N THR A 41 -4.27 -18.10 14.04
CA THR A 41 -5.63 -17.90 14.54
C THR A 41 -6.42 -17.11 13.50
N PRO A 42 -7.54 -17.60 12.95
CA PRO A 42 -8.28 -16.93 11.88
C PRO A 42 -8.70 -15.49 12.21
N SER A 43 -9.14 -15.24 13.44
CA SER A 43 -9.55 -13.91 13.89
C SER A 43 -8.40 -12.88 13.90
N HIS A 44 -7.15 -13.34 14.08
CA HIS A 44 -5.96 -12.51 14.03
C HIS A 44 -5.42 -12.40 12.60
N ALA A 45 -5.34 -13.53 11.89
CA ALA A 45 -4.65 -13.60 10.61
C ALA A 45 -5.41 -12.93 9.45
N LEU A 46 -6.76 -12.94 9.49
CA LEU A 46 -7.59 -12.39 8.41
C LEU A 46 -8.27 -11.10 8.85
N GLY A 47 -7.73 -10.01 8.38
CA GLY A 47 -8.20 -8.66 8.66
C GLY A 47 -8.71 -7.92 7.42
N ALA A 48 -9.20 -6.72 7.68
CA ALA A 48 -9.60 -5.76 6.67
C ALA A 48 -9.05 -4.37 6.99
N ALA A 49 -8.78 -3.61 5.94
CA ALA A 49 -8.33 -2.23 6.04
C ALA A 49 -9.49 -1.27 5.82
N ILE A 50 -9.55 -0.22 6.61
CA ILE A 50 -10.39 0.96 6.33
C ILE A 50 -9.49 2.17 6.17
N ASP A 51 -9.94 3.18 5.42
CA ASP A 51 -9.14 4.33 5.04
C ASP A 51 -9.89 5.64 5.25
N GLY A 52 -9.18 6.77 5.12
CA GLY A 52 -9.79 8.09 4.94
C GLY A 52 -10.36 8.23 3.53
N HIS A 53 -11.36 9.08 3.40
CA HIS A 53 -12.11 9.29 2.15
C HIS A 53 -12.36 10.78 1.89
N GLU A 54 -12.94 11.09 0.75
CA GLU A 54 -13.41 12.44 0.43
C GLU A 54 -14.46 12.88 1.44
N LYS A 55 -14.56 14.18 1.62
CA LYS A 55 -15.47 14.83 2.57
C LYS A 55 -16.92 14.34 2.43
N GLY A 56 -17.50 13.92 3.55
CA GLY A 56 -18.87 13.40 3.64
C GLY A 56 -19.01 11.90 3.34
N ALA A 57 -17.98 11.24 2.81
CA ALA A 57 -18.05 9.82 2.47
C ALA A 57 -18.17 8.93 3.72
N ASN A 58 -17.45 9.25 4.78
CA ASN A 58 -17.45 8.44 6.00
C ASN A 58 -18.83 8.28 6.63
N ASP A 59 -19.67 9.33 6.58
CA ASP A 59 -21.04 9.27 7.12
C ASP A 59 -21.94 8.38 6.28
N LEU A 60 -21.72 8.31 4.97
CA LEU A 60 -22.42 7.42 4.05
C LEU A 60 -21.97 5.97 4.22
N GLN A 61 -20.68 5.75 4.43
CA GLN A 61 -20.07 4.43 4.53
C GLN A 61 -20.34 3.73 5.87
N LEU A 62 -20.29 4.46 6.98
CA LEU A 62 -20.39 3.91 8.34
C LEU A 62 -21.82 3.94 8.91
N THR A 63 -22.82 3.66 8.06
CA THR A 63 -24.20 3.45 8.51
C THR A 63 -24.37 2.05 9.11
N GLY A 64 -25.36 1.85 9.96
CA GLY A 64 -25.63 0.56 10.58
C GLY A 64 -25.79 -0.60 9.55
N PRO A 65 -26.56 -0.45 8.45
CA PRO A 65 -26.65 -1.44 7.41
C PRO A 65 -25.30 -1.77 6.76
N ASN A 66 -24.48 -0.77 6.48
CA ASN A 66 -23.18 -0.94 5.84
C ASN A 66 -22.18 -1.64 6.79
N ILE A 67 -22.15 -1.26 8.06
CA ILE A 67 -21.35 -1.94 9.09
C ILE A 67 -21.74 -3.42 9.19
N ASN A 68 -23.04 -3.74 9.21
CA ASN A 68 -23.50 -5.12 9.23
C ASN A 68 -23.08 -5.89 7.97
N ALA A 69 -23.10 -5.25 6.81
CA ALA A 69 -22.63 -5.86 5.57
C ALA A 69 -21.13 -6.14 5.60
N MET A 70 -20.32 -5.17 6.04
CA MET A 70 -18.87 -5.36 6.23
C MET A 70 -18.58 -6.53 7.18
N LEU A 71 -19.19 -6.55 8.36
CA LEU A 71 -19.04 -7.64 9.34
C LEU A 71 -19.44 -9.00 8.77
N SER A 72 -20.44 -9.04 7.86
CA SER A 72 -20.89 -10.27 7.21
C SER A 72 -19.87 -10.91 6.28
N ALA A 73 -18.85 -10.18 5.83
CA ALA A 73 -17.73 -10.70 5.06
C ALA A 73 -16.82 -11.61 5.89
N GLY A 74 -16.89 -11.52 7.24
CA GLY A 74 -16.26 -12.43 8.17
C GLY A 74 -14.85 -12.07 8.63
N PHE A 75 -14.24 -10.99 8.12
CA PHE A 75 -12.98 -10.46 8.63
C PHE A 75 -13.13 -10.00 10.08
N LYS A 76 -12.09 -10.19 10.89
CA LYS A 76 -12.15 -9.92 12.33
C LYS A 76 -11.14 -8.86 12.76
N SER A 77 -9.89 -9.01 12.38
CA SER A 77 -8.85 -8.02 12.65
C SER A 77 -9.06 -6.77 11.77
N LEU A 78 -8.67 -5.61 12.26
CA LEU A 78 -8.83 -4.34 11.55
C LEU A 78 -7.52 -3.57 11.56
N THR A 79 -7.20 -2.92 10.45
CA THR A 79 -6.25 -1.81 10.41
C THR A 79 -6.95 -0.56 9.89
N TYR A 80 -6.48 0.59 10.34
CA TYR A 80 -6.98 1.88 9.88
C TYR A 80 -5.86 2.58 9.13
N ARG A 81 -6.05 2.74 7.82
CA ARG A 81 -5.10 3.46 6.96
C ARG A 81 -5.41 4.95 7.05
N LEU A 82 -4.38 5.75 7.24
CA LEU A 82 -4.57 7.16 7.56
C LEU A 82 -4.30 8.10 6.40
N ARG A 83 -3.78 7.60 5.28
CA ARG A 83 -3.30 8.41 4.14
C ARG A 83 -2.31 9.51 4.56
N THR A 84 -1.73 9.40 5.76
CA THR A 84 -0.90 10.43 6.37
C THR A 84 0.38 10.69 5.60
N GLU A 85 0.94 9.64 5.02
CA GLU A 85 2.22 9.70 4.31
C GLU A 85 2.01 10.02 2.83
N LEU A 86 1.10 9.29 2.18
CA LEU A 86 0.83 9.44 0.74
C LEU A 86 0.16 10.77 0.41
N GLY A 87 -0.81 11.20 1.22
CA GLY A 87 -1.54 12.44 1.02
C GLY A 87 -0.75 13.69 1.43
N GLY A 88 0.34 13.55 2.20
CA GLY A 88 0.99 14.67 2.85
C GLY A 88 0.14 15.28 3.96
N ASP A 89 -0.78 14.48 4.50
CA ASP A 89 -1.69 14.91 5.55
C ASP A 89 -0.94 15.06 6.86
N VAL A 90 -1.27 16.11 7.61
CA VAL A 90 -0.88 16.19 9.01
C VAL A 90 -1.95 15.50 9.84
N TRP A 91 -1.54 14.55 10.63
CA TRP A 91 -2.45 13.76 11.42
C TRP A 91 -2.94 14.50 12.66
N HIS A 92 -4.09 15.15 12.54
CA HIS A 92 -4.83 15.67 13.67
C HIS A 92 -5.85 14.64 14.17
N TRP A 93 -5.38 13.55 14.80
CA TRP A 93 -6.24 12.45 15.28
C TRP A 93 -7.27 12.91 16.35
N ASN A 94 -7.05 14.08 16.98
CA ASN A 94 -8.00 14.78 17.82
C ASN A 94 -8.04 16.24 17.36
N PRO A 95 -9.22 16.80 17.01
CA PRO A 95 -9.33 18.19 16.57
C PRO A 95 -9.00 19.19 17.69
N ASN A 96 -9.02 18.76 18.95
CA ASN A 96 -8.56 19.57 20.07
C ASN A 96 -7.07 19.31 20.32
N GLY A 97 -6.32 20.36 20.48
CA GLY A 97 -4.88 20.27 20.69
C GLY A 97 -4.25 21.63 20.87
N SER A 98 -2.95 21.67 20.73
CA SER A 98 -2.17 22.90 20.89
C SER A 98 -1.13 23.05 19.80
N TRP A 99 -0.94 24.29 19.37
CA TRP A 99 0.13 24.72 18.48
C TRP A 99 1.38 25.09 19.29
N SER A 100 2.56 24.89 18.73
CA SER A 100 3.80 25.41 19.35
C SER A 100 3.81 26.94 19.40
N ASP A 101 3.16 27.62 18.44
CA ASP A 101 2.79 29.03 18.49
C ASP A 101 1.27 29.16 18.65
N ALA A 102 0.81 29.08 19.87
CA ALA A 102 -0.62 29.14 20.20
C ALA A 102 -1.25 30.52 19.90
N LEU A 103 -0.46 31.59 19.85
CA LEU A 103 -0.96 32.95 19.59
C LEU A 103 -1.35 33.12 18.11
N ASN A 104 -0.56 32.58 17.24
CA ASN A 104 -0.74 32.71 15.80
C ASN A 104 -1.46 31.51 15.16
N HIS A 105 -1.78 30.47 15.93
CA HIS A 105 -2.36 29.20 15.48
C HIS A 105 -1.52 28.58 14.34
N GLU A 106 -0.21 28.48 14.59
CA GLU A 106 0.74 27.91 13.64
C GLU A 106 1.85 27.15 14.37
N GLY A 107 2.66 26.41 13.63
CA GLY A 107 3.78 25.65 14.16
C GLY A 107 3.52 24.15 14.17
N TYR A 108 4.00 23.49 15.21
CA TYR A 108 3.88 22.03 15.39
C TYR A 108 2.65 21.72 16.23
N TRP A 109 1.74 20.95 15.64
CA TRP A 109 0.51 20.56 16.31
C TRP A 109 0.74 19.34 17.20
N VAL A 110 0.07 19.35 18.37
CA VAL A 110 -0.02 18.18 19.25
C VAL A 110 -1.48 18.04 19.72
N SER A 111 -2.13 16.96 19.29
CA SER A 111 -3.51 16.63 19.68
C SER A 111 -3.62 16.36 21.17
N ASP A 112 -4.75 16.76 21.79
CA ASP A 112 -4.96 16.60 23.24
C ASP A 112 -5.25 15.14 23.59
N SER A 113 -4.46 14.57 24.48
CA SER A 113 -4.64 13.20 24.98
C SER A 113 -5.60 13.09 26.16
N LYS A 114 -6.16 14.21 26.69
CA LYS A 114 -7.13 14.17 27.79
C LYS A 114 -8.45 13.58 27.33
N LEU A 115 -9.02 12.73 28.16
CA LEU A 115 -10.34 12.18 27.93
C LEU A 115 -11.42 13.27 28.01
N GLY A 116 -12.02 13.52 26.84
CA GLY A 116 -13.23 14.35 26.70
C GLY A 116 -14.41 13.49 26.22
N ALA A 117 -15.36 14.13 25.55
CA ALA A 117 -16.38 13.40 24.79
C ALA A 117 -15.71 12.53 23.70
N PRO A 118 -16.27 11.36 23.36
CA PRO A 118 -15.76 10.57 22.26
C PRO A 118 -15.68 11.35 20.95
N ILE A 119 -14.63 11.15 20.18
CA ILE A 119 -14.44 11.77 18.87
C ILE A 119 -15.28 10.99 17.86
N SER A 120 -16.52 11.43 17.67
CA SER A 120 -17.48 10.75 16.78
C SER A 120 -17.54 11.34 15.38
N LEU A 121 -17.01 12.55 15.20
CA LEU A 121 -16.99 13.23 13.91
C LEU A 121 -15.82 12.76 13.06
N SER A 122 -16.01 12.77 11.74
CA SER A 122 -14.91 12.70 10.80
C SER A 122 -14.23 14.07 10.71
N TYR A 123 -12.94 14.05 10.52
CA TYR A 123 -12.12 15.25 10.31
C TYR A 123 -10.88 14.85 9.51
N GLY A 124 -10.24 15.81 8.92
CA GLY A 124 -9.01 15.61 8.19
C GLY A 124 -8.39 16.94 7.84
N TYR A 125 -7.10 16.94 7.66
CA TYR A 125 -6.34 18.07 7.23
C TYR A 125 -5.36 17.60 6.17
N HIS A 126 -5.67 17.92 4.94
CA HIS A 126 -4.74 17.73 3.84
C HIS A 126 -3.77 18.89 3.83
N LEU A 127 -2.49 18.62 3.96
CA LEU A 127 -1.45 19.63 3.84
C LEU A 127 -0.75 19.54 2.48
N PRO A 128 -0.55 20.67 1.79
CA PRO A 128 0.26 20.67 0.58
C PRO A 128 1.69 20.23 0.91
N ARG A 129 2.24 19.34 0.11
CA ARG A 129 3.64 18.88 0.21
C ARG A 129 4.61 19.94 -0.23
N ARG A 130 4.59 21.05 0.37
CA ARG A 130 5.25 22.34 0.13
C ARG A 130 6.51 22.39 -0.75
N GLY A 131 7.16 21.29 -1.03
CA GLY A 131 8.36 21.20 -1.84
C GLY A 131 8.34 20.17 -2.96
N ASN A 132 7.31 19.34 -3.06
CA ASN A 132 7.24 18.29 -4.06
C ASN A 132 6.07 18.51 -5.03
N THR A 133 6.34 18.49 -6.34
CA THR A 133 5.33 18.72 -7.39
C THR A 133 4.82 17.45 -8.04
N ILE A 134 5.36 16.27 -7.70
CA ILE A 134 5.02 15.01 -8.38
C ILE A 134 3.96 14.20 -7.64
N ASP A 135 3.52 14.64 -6.51
CA ASP A 135 2.53 13.88 -5.79
C ASP A 135 1.22 13.74 -6.57
N GLN A 136 0.82 12.49 -6.78
CA GLN A 136 -0.39 12.16 -7.51
C GLN A 136 -1.64 12.10 -6.61
N ALA A 137 -1.45 11.95 -5.30
CA ALA A 137 -2.55 11.80 -4.36
C ALA A 137 -3.25 13.13 -4.06
N ALA A 138 -2.53 14.26 -4.15
CA ALA A 138 -3.06 15.57 -3.86
C ALA A 138 -3.16 16.45 -5.11
N ASN A 139 -4.38 16.63 -5.60
CA ASN A 139 -4.65 17.40 -6.81
C ASN A 139 -4.28 18.90 -6.71
N ASN A 140 -4.14 19.43 -5.50
CA ASN A 140 -3.88 20.83 -5.23
C ASN A 140 -2.44 21.13 -4.82
N ASP A 141 -1.59 20.10 -4.76
CA ASP A 141 -0.21 20.29 -4.36
C ASP A 141 0.60 21.04 -5.41
N TYR A 142 1.36 21.99 -4.91
CA TYR A 142 2.36 22.73 -5.65
C TYR A 142 3.57 23.01 -4.75
N SER A 143 4.75 23.11 -5.36
CA SER A 143 5.95 23.49 -4.62
C SER A 143 5.89 24.95 -4.21
N ARG A 144 6.27 25.25 -2.97
CA ARG A 144 6.45 26.63 -2.49
C ARG A 144 7.85 27.18 -2.72
N ILE A 145 8.68 26.46 -3.48
CA ILE A 145 10.05 26.86 -3.82
C ILE A 145 10.07 27.62 -5.15
N ASP A 146 9.02 27.48 -5.96
CA ASP A 146 8.87 28.10 -7.27
C ASP A 146 7.42 28.54 -7.55
N ASP A 147 6.70 28.96 -6.49
CA ASP A 147 5.32 29.46 -6.64
C ASP A 147 5.22 30.95 -6.99
N GLY A 148 6.33 31.66 -7.00
CA GLY A 148 6.41 33.09 -7.27
C GLY A 148 5.96 33.96 -6.08
N ASP A 149 5.78 33.37 -4.90
CA ASP A 149 5.41 34.08 -3.67
C ASP A 149 6.59 34.10 -2.68
N PRO A 150 7.29 35.21 -2.51
CA PRO A 150 8.44 35.29 -1.61
C PRO A 150 8.08 35.21 -0.13
N GLN A 151 6.78 35.12 0.21
CA GLN A 151 6.33 34.92 1.58
C GLN A 151 6.08 33.44 1.92
N SER A 152 5.80 32.62 0.95
CA SER A 152 5.70 31.18 1.13
C SER A 152 7.10 30.55 1.26
N PHE A 153 7.18 29.34 1.80
CA PHE A 153 8.44 28.62 1.91
C PHE A 153 8.23 27.12 2.04
N TRP A 154 9.20 26.36 1.59
CA TRP A 154 9.43 24.98 2.01
C TRP A 154 10.46 24.94 3.13
N LYS A 155 10.32 23.97 4.03
CA LYS A 155 11.32 23.65 5.06
C LYS A 155 11.51 22.16 5.17
N SER A 156 12.75 21.71 5.34
CA SER A 156 13.07 20.31 5.59
C SER A 156 12.64 19.86 6.98
N ASN A 157 12.44 18.56 7.16
CA ASN A 157 12.05 18.01 8.46
C ASN A 157 13.10 18.30 9.54
N PRO A 158 12.76 19.04 10.61
CA PRO A 158 13.70 19.42 11.65
C PRO A 158 14.23 18.23 12.46
N TYR A 159 13.47 17.15 12.54
CA TYR A 159 13.87 15.93 13.26
C TYR A 159 15.02 15.16 12.58
N LEU A 160 15.45 15.58 11.37
CA LEU A 160 16.63 15.08 10.67
C LEU A 160 17.89 15.92 10.96
N ASP A 161 17.74 17.02 11.70
CA ASP A 161 18.89 17.83 12.15
C ASP A 161 19.62 17.16 13.31
N ARG A 162 20.94 17.42 13.42
CA ARG A 162 21.81 16.91 14.49
C ARG A 162 21.31 17.19 15.91
N GLN A 163 20.50 18.22 16.09
CA GLN A 163 19.92 18.56 17.40
C GLN A 163 18.94 17.49 17.88
N PHE A 164 18.34 16.75 16.97
CA PHE A 164 17.39 15.66 17.25
C PHE A 164 18.02 14.27 17.02
N THR A 165 18.79 14.11 15.93
CA THR A 165 19.42 12.82 15.61
C THR A 165 20.65 12.55 16.49
N GLY A 166 21.33 13.60 16.99
CA GLY A 166 22.63 13.50 17.63
C GLY A 166 23.79 13.18 16.68
N GLU A 167 23.53 13.17 15.36
CA GLU A 167 24.50 12.81 14.32
C GLU A 167 24.87 14.05 13.48
N ASP A 168 26.01 13.97 12.78
CA ASP A 168 26.41 15.03 11.87
C ASP A 168 25.41 15.14 10.71
N ASN A 169 25.02 16.35 10.34
CA ASN A 169 24.03 16.60 9.27
C ASN A 169 24.51 16.09 7.89
N THR A 170 25.79 15.80 7.72
CA THR A 170 26.30 15.16 6.50
C THR A 170 25.84 13.71 6.35
N LEU A 171 25.37 13.08 7.44
CA LEU A 171 24.74 11.75 7.40
C LEU A 171 23.25 11.82 7.02
N HIS A 172 22.64 13.00 7.24
CA HIS A 172 21.24 13.29 6.92
C HIS A 172 21.14 14.55 6.04
N PRO A 173 21.88 14.60 4.90
CA PRO A 173 21.88 15.78 4.06
C PRO A 173 20.49 16.00 3.46
N GLN A 174 20.00 17.23 3.54
CA GLN A 174 18.75 17.61 2.91
C GLN A 174 19.02 18.18 1.54
N TRP A 175 18.06 18.00 0.62
CA TRP A 175 18.26 18.41 -0.75
C TRP A 175 16.95 18.86 -1.42
N ILE A 176 17.14 19.70 -2.42
CA ILE A 176 16.15 20.11 -3.41
C ILE A 176 16.66 19.68 -4.77
N VAL A 177 15.85 18.99 -5.57
CA VAL A 177 16.17 18.61 -6.94
C VAL A 177 15.16 19.25 -7.87
N ILE A 178 15.66 19.93 -8.89
CA ILE A 178 14.90 20.58 -9.95
C ILE A 178 15.01 19.73 -11.20
N GLU A 179 13.87 19.31 -11.74
CA GLU A 179 13.77 18.57 -12.99
C GLU A 179 13.29 19.47 -14.12
N PHE A 180 14.17 19.77 -15.05
CA PHE A 180 13.79 20.47 -16.26
C PHE A 180 13.14 19.50 -17.25
N ALA A 181 12.04 19.90 -17.90
CA ALA A 181 11.35 19.07 -18.89
C ALA A 181 12.25 18.64 -20.05
N LYS A 182 13.25 19.45 -20.36
CA LYS A 182 14.34 19.21 -21.30
C LYS A 182 15.61 19.85 -20.74
N PRO A 183 16.80 19.44 -21.21
CA PRO A 183 18.03 20.11 -20.78
C PRO A 183 17.99 21.63 -21.05
N GLU A 184 18.26 22.41 -20.01
CA GLU A 184 18.30 23.88 -20.08
C GLU A 184 19.73 24.39 -19.85
N LEU A 185 20.04 25.58 -20.35
CA LEU A 185 21.34 26.18 -20.18
C LEU A 185 21.47 26.86 -18.83
N ILE A 186 22.41 26.38 -18.00
CA ILE A 186 22.62 26.84 -16.63
C ILE A 186 24.08 27.24 -16.44
N ASN A 187 24.32 28.42 -15.87
CA ASN A 187 25.59 28.83 -15.31
C ASN A 187 25.48 29.50 -13.95
N ALA A 188 24.26 29.71 -13.44
CA ALA A 188 24.02 30.37 -12.16
C ALA A 188 22.71 29.89 -11.52
N VAL A 189 22.63 30.05 -10.21
CA VAL A 189 21.41 29.97 -9.42
C VAL A 189 21.22 31.25 -8.61
N ARG A 190 19.95 31.55 -8.31
CA ARG A 190 19.57 32.57 -7.33
C ARG A 190 18.65 31.91 -6.32
N LEU A 191 19.00 32.03 -5.05
CA LEU A 191 18.32 31.38 -3.93
C LEU A 191 17.77 32.49 -3.03
N LEU A 192 16.45 32.45 -2.82
CA LEU A 192 15.81 33.25 -1.78
C LEU A 192 15.59 32.31 -0.57
N TRP A 193 16.52 32.36 0.35
CA TRP A 193 16.46 31.55 1.56
C TRP A 193 15.36 32.00 2.50
N GLY A 194 14.73 31.01 3.16
CA GLY A 194 13.98 31.21 4.40
C GLY A 194 14.92 31.11 5.61
N GLU A 195 14.36 30.90 6.77
CA GLU A 195 15.11 30.61 7.99
C GLU A 195 14.61 29.31 8.65
N PRO A 196 15.54 28.45 9.06
CA PRO A 196 17.00 28.56 8.92
C PRO A 196 17.47 28.32 7.50
N PHE A 197 18.58 28.92 7.10
CA PHE A 197 19.16 28.74 5.77
C PHE A 197 20.41 27.85 5.82
N ALA A 198 20.86 27.34 4.66
CA ALA A 198 22.08 26.57 4.58
C ALA A 198 23.32 27.49 4.56
N THR A 199 24.17 27.35 5.55
CA THR A 199 25.49 28.01 5.56
C THR A 199 26.50 27.25 4.72
N ARG A 200 26.27 25.92 4.51
CA ARG A 200 27.02 25.07 3.60
C ARG A 200 26.07 24.31 2.69
N SER A 201 26.29 24.46 1.40
CA SER A 201 25.56 23.73 0.38
C SER A 201 26.45 23.37 -0.80
N GLN A 202 26.02 22.39 -1.58
CA GLN A 202 26.66 21.96 -2.80
C GLN A 202 25.65 21.95 -3.93
N ILE A 203 25.95 22.64 -5.03
CA ILE A 203 25.12 22.67 -6.22
C ILE A 203 25.72 21.74 -7.24
N GLU A 204 24.92 20.81 -7.70
CA GLU A 204 25.28 19.71 -8.59
C GLU A 204 24.32 19.62 -9.76
N TYR A 205 24.73 18.92 -10.79
CA TYR A 205 23.88 18.64 -11.94
C TYR A 205 23.98 17.19 -12.41
N GLY A 206 22.94 16.72 -13.08
CA GLY A 206 22.87 15.43 -13.73
C GLY A 206 22.17 15.53 -15.08
N ASN A 207 22.45 14.55 -15.95
CA ASN A 207 21.81 14.37 -17.25
C ASN A 207 21.47 12.88 -17.39
N PHE A 208 20.55 12.41 -16.59
CA PHE A 208 19.98 11.06 -16.62
C PHE A 208 18.51 11.15 -17.04
N ASP A 209 17.91 10.04 -17.41
CA ASP A 209 16.60 10.04 -18.06
C ASP A 209 15.44 9.75 -17.08
N ASP A 210 15.71 9.23 -15.88
CA ASP A 210 14.71 8.72 -14.99
C ASP A 210 14.77 9.32 -13.58
N VAL A 211 13.60 9.77 -13.08
CA VAL A 211 13.41 10.28 -11.71
C VAL A 211 13.66 9.22 -10.63
N SER A 212 13.42 7.95 -10.93
CA SER A 212 13.69 6.85 -9.99
C SER A 212 15.16 6.80 -9.55
N GLU A 213 16.08 7.28 -10.38
CA GLU A 213 17.49 7.39 -10.03
C GLU A 213 17.75 8.37 -8.87
N ILE A 214 16.87 9.35 -8.65
CA ILE A 214 16.95 10.29 -7.53
C ILE A 214 16.35 9.66 -6.27
N ALA A 215 15.18 9.06 -6.44
CA ALA A 215 14.34 8.58 -5.36
C ALA A 215 15.00 7.45 -4.56
N PHE A 216 15.67 6.52 -5.23
CA PHE A 216 16.05 5.25 -4.64
C PHE A 216 17.54 5.07 -4.43
N ASN A 217 18.31 6.17 -4.44
CA ASN A 217 19.76 6.09 -4.26
C ASN A 217 20.46 5.12 -5.23
N SER A 218 19.91 4.97 -6.41
CA SER A 218 20.69 4.48 -7.53
C SER A 218 22.00 5.25 -7.57
N PRO A 219 23.13 4.67 -7.92
CA PRO A 219 24.41 5.38 -7.95
C PRO A 219 24.43 6.41 -9.08
N VAL A 220 23.53 7.40 -9.00
CA VAL A 220 23.52 8.55 -9.90
C VAL A 220 24.79 9.33 -9.67
N THR A 221 25.55 9.47 -10.71
CA THR A 221 26.74 10.28 -10.67
C THR A 221 26.38 11.76 -10.84
N TRP A 222 26.09 12.41 -9.73
CA TRP A 222 25.99 13.86 -9.70
C TRP A 222 27.35 14.48 -10.02
N LYS A 223 27.34 15.51 -10.83
CA LYS A 223 28.53 16.28 -11.21
C LYS A 223 28.53 17.61 -10.48
N ASN A 224 29.64 17.97 -9.89
CA ASN A 224 29.78 19.26 -9.23
C ASN A 224 29.96 20.37 -10.26
N PHE A 225 29.28 21.50 -10.06
CA PHE A 225 29.68 22.72 -10.73
C PHE A 225 31.01 23.22 -10.19
N PRO A 226 31.90 23.81 -11.01
CA PRO A 226 33.21 24.30 -10.57
C PRO A 226 33.14 25.23 -9.36
N ALA A 227 32.14 26.14 -9.29
CA ALA A 227 31.89 26.99 -8.13
C ALA A 227 30.62 26.61 -7.37
N GLY A 228 30.23 25.33 -7.41
CA GLY A 228 29.01 24.83 -6.75
C GLY A 228 29.16 24.54 -5.26
N PHE A 229 30.38 24.48 -4.72
CA PHE A 229 30.59 24.30 -3.30
C PHE A 229 30.56 25.66 -2.58
N ILE A 230 29.49 25.91 -1.84
CA ILE A 230 29.20 27.18 -1.16
C ILE A 230 29.40 26.97 0.34
N ILE A 231 30.20 27.83 0.94
CA ILE A 231 30.46 27.87 2.37
C ILE A 231 30.24 29.29 2.90
N HIS A 232 29.76 29.39 4.13
CA HIS A 232 29.43 30.67 4.78
C HIS A 232 28.43 31.51 3.99
N ASP A 233 27.40 30.89 3.42
CA ASP A 233 26.30 31.62 2.80
C ASP A 233 25.62 32.53 3.85
N ARG A 234 25.07 33.63 3.40
CA ARG A 234 24.57 34.71 4.29
C ARG A 234 23.07 34.68 4.47
N GLY A 235 22.39 33.75 3.75
CA GLY A 235 20.93 33.73 3.72
C GLY A 235 20.33 34.91 2.94
N GLY A 236 19.00 35.03 2.95
CA GLY A 236 18.27 36.03 2.17
C GLY A 236 18.35 35.79 0.66
N ASP A 237 18.37 36.85 -0.14
CA ASP A 237 18.44 36.76 -1.58
C ASP A 237 19.91 36.75 -2.04
N VAL A 238 20.36 35.59 -2.51
CA VAL A 238 21.76 35.37 -2.92
C VAL A 238 21.83 34.78 -4.32
N SER A 239 22.84 35.22 -5.10
CA SER A 239 23.10 34.70 -6.44
C SER A 239 24.48 34.08 -6.50
N HIS A 240 24.57 32.87 -7.02
CA HIS A 240 25.83 32.16 -7.20
C HIS A 240 26.09 31.87 -8.67
N ARG A 241 27.17 32.39 -9.19
CA ARG A 241 27.66 32.02 -10.51
C ARG A 241 28.46 30.74 -10.39
N LEU A 242 27.97 29.66 -11.03
CA LEU A 242 28.50 28.31 -10.89
C LEU A 242 29.65 28.00 -11.85
N LEU A 243 29.61 28.64 -13.02
CA LEU A 243 30.66 28.56 -14.05
C LEU A 243 30.54 29.75 -15.03
N ARG A 244 31.60 29.94 -15.84
CA ARG A 244 31.63 31.04 -16.81
C ARG A 244 30.63 30.81 -17.93
N ASP A 245 30.74 29.69 -18.63
CA ASP A 245 29.95 29.37 -19.81
C ASP A 245 28.82 28.42 -19.42
N ALA A 246 27.60 28.68 -19.88
CA ALA A 246 26.45 27.85 -19.54
C ALA A 246 26.58 26.44 -20.14
N ILE A 247 26.14 25.43 -19.40
CA ILE A 247 26.08 24.04 -19.83
C ILE A 247 24.63 23.54 -19.85
N GLN A 248 24.37 22.49 -20.61
CA GLN A 248 23.07 21.81 -20.64
C GLN A 248 22.88 20.98 -19.37
N VAL A 249 21.78 21.20 -18.67
CA VAL A 249 21.44 20.56 -17.40
C VAL A 249 20.01 20.04 -17.47
N ARG A 250 19.82 18.75 -17.24
CA ARG A 250 18.50 18.13 -17.11
C ARG A 250 18.02 18.15 -15.65
N TRP A 251 18.95 17.92 -14.72
CA TRP A 251 18.70 17.85 -13.29
C TRP A 251 19.67 18.74 -12.54
N LEU A 252 19.15 19.56 -11.63
CA LEU A 252 19.96 20.39 -10.73
C LEU A 252 19.63 20.04 -9.30
N ARG A 253 20.66 19.75 -8.49
CA ARG A 253 20.50 19.46 -7.05
C ARG A 253 21.17 20.53 -6.21
N ILE A 254 20.47 20.97 -5.16
CA ILE A 254 20.99 21.79 -4.06
C ILE A 254 21.05 20.89 -2.85
N LEU A 255 22.26 20.48 -2.44
CA LEU A 255 22.52 19.61 -1.29
C LEU A 255 22.96 20.47 -0.10
N MET A 256 22.27 20.36 1.03
CA MET A 256 22.45 21.20 2.22
C MET A 256 22.92 20.36 3.39
N THR A 257 23.99 20.81 4.09
CA THR A 257 24.62 20.01 5.15
C THR A 257 24.90 20.78 6.44
N GLU A 258 24.86 22.11 6.45
CA GLU A 258 25.09 22.92 7.64
C GLU A 258 24.09 24.06 7.71
N SER A 259 23.33 24.08 8.82
CA SER A 259 22.26 25.05 9.06
C SER A 259 22.79 26.33 9.72
N SER A 260 22.12 27.44 9.48
CA SER A 260 22.35 28.70 10.18
C SER A 260 21.86 28.70 11.63
N TYR A 261 20.91 27.81 11.96
CA TYR A 261 20.22 27.77 13.26
C TYR A 261 19.53 29.10 13.63
N THR A 262 19.14 29.88 12.62
CA THR A 262 18.35 31.10 12.80
C THR A 262 16.86 30.80 12.64
N SER A 263 16.00 31.72 13.13
CA SER A 263 14.56 31.67 12.94
C SER A 263 13.96 33.08 12.92
N THR A 264 12.94 33.27 12.11
CA THR A 264 12.10 34.46 12.10
C THR A 264 10.96 34.39 13.12
N THR A 265 10.65 33.19 13.64
CA THR A 265 9.62 33.02 14.67
C THR A 265 10.09 33.59 16.01
N LYS A 266 9.15 34.04 16.81
CA LYS A 266 9.43 34.56 18.19
C LYS A 266 9.34 33.47 19.24
N THR A 267 9.17 32.21 18.84
CA THR A 267 9.09 31.07 19.75
C THR A 267 10.50 30.61 20.13
N ASP A 268 10.62 29.96 21.28
CA ASP A 268 11.86 29.31 21.71
C ASP A 268 11.95 27.84 21.23
N ASP A 269 11.04 27.42 20.35
CA ASP A 269 11.01 26.05 19.85
C ASP A 269 12.26 25.76 18.99
N VAL A 270 12.98 24.72 19.39
CA VAL A 270 14.22 24.31 18.70
C VAL A 270 13.95 23.90 17.27
N ARG A 271 12.76 23.35 16.98
CA ARG A 271 12.36 22.91 15.64
C ARG A 271 12.31 24.09 14.65
N ASP A 272 11.94 25.29 15.11
CA ASP A 272 11.92 26.48 14.26
C ASP A 272 13.30 26.88 13.74
N ARG A 273 14.37 26.50 14.45
CA ARG A 273 15.78 26.80 14.13
C ARG A 273 16.52 25.63 13.48
N SER A 274 15.88 24.49 13.31
CA SER A 274 16.50 23.25 12.80
C SER A 274 16.10 22.98 11.37
N GLY A 275 16.98 22.38 10.60
CA GLY A 275 16.77 22.08 9.18
C GLY A 275 17.12 23.23 8.25
N PHE A 276 16.46 23.31 7.09
CA PHE A 276 16.74 24.28 6.02
C PHE A 276 15.43 24.77 5.41
N ALA A 277 15.31 26.08 5.17
CA ALA A 277 14.14 26.68 4.54
C ALA A 277 14.50 27.43 3.25
N MET A 278 13.68 27.25 2.23
CA MET A 278 13.80 27.91 0.93
C MET A 278 12.48 28.56 0.57
N ARG A 279 12.52 29.84 0.18
CA ARG A 279 11.34 30.58 -0.30
C ARG A 279 11.19 30.47 -1.80
N GLU A 280 12.28 30.79 -2.54
CA GLU A 280 12.28 30.74 -3.99
C GLU A 280 13.63 30.26 -4.51
N VAL A 281 13.59 29.52 -5.61
CA VAL A 281 14.78 29.14 -6.37
C VAL A 281 14.62 29.57 -7.82
N GLN A 282 15.71 30.14 -8.38
CA GLN A 282 15.86 30.42 -9.78
C GLN A 282 17.14 29.74 -10.28
N ALA A 283 17.11 29.19 -11.47
CA ALA A 283 18.27 28.60 -12.10
C ALA A 283 18.30 28.97 -13.58
N GLY A 284 19.46 29.37 -14.07
CA GLY A 284 19.53 29.87 -15.42
C GLY A 284 20.89 30.47 -15.82
N ILE A 285 20.84 31.53 -16.59
CA ILE A 285 22.02 32.17 -17.18
C ILE A 285 22.19 33.56 -16.62
N ILE A 286 23.38 33.89 -16.14
CA ILE A 286 23.84 35.29 -16.03
C ILE A 286 24.56 35.63 -17.34
N ASP A 287 24.02 36.59 -18.11
CA ASP A 287 24.57 37.02 -19.37
C ASP A 287 25.81 37.93 -19.17
N ASP A 288 26.46 38.34 -20.29
CA ASP A 288 27.63 39.20 -20.26
C ASP A 288 27.36 40.62 -19.72
N LYS A 289 26.07 40.99 -19.62
CA LYS A 289 25.62 42.27 -19.02
C LYS A 289 25.25 42.11 -17.55
N GLY A 290 25.44 40.92 -16.98
CA GLY A 290 25.12 40.62 -15.59
C GLY A 290 23.62 40.40 -15.29
N ARG A 291 22.78 40.26 -16.32
CA ARG A 291 21.34 40.00 -16.12
C ARG A 291 21.09 38.52 -15.96
N PHE A 292 20.25 38.18 -14.99
CA PHE A 292 19.81 36.82 -14.75
C PHE A 292 18.61 36.48 -15.67
N HIS A 293 18.68 35.35 -16.34
CA HIS A 293 17.62 34.77 -17.18
C HIS A 293 17.24 33.42 -16.60
N ASP A 294 16.09 33.39 -15.92
CA ASP A 294 15.58 32.21 -15.27
C ASP A 294 15.03 31.19 -16.26
N GLN A 295 15.27 29.92 -16.00
CA GLN A 295 14.72 28.76 -16.75
C GLN A 295 13.64 28.00 -15.95
N ILE A 296 13.45 28.35 -14.68
CA ILE A 296 12.40 27.76 -13.84
C ILE A 296 11.08 28.45 -14.16
N ARG A 297 10.03 27.63 -14.21
CA ARG A 297 8.66 28.12 -14.36
C ARG A 297 8.04 28.23 -12.98
N HIS A 298 7.58 29.43 -12.64
CA HIS A 298 6.93 29.75 -11.39
C HIS A 298 5.41 29.73 -11.54
N GLY A 299 4.69 29.23 -10.55
CA GLY A 299 3.23 29.22 -10.58
C GLY A 299 2.63 28.56 -9.35
N LYS A 300 1.32 28.72 -9.14
CA LYS A 300 0.58 28.19 -7.98
C LYS A 300 -0.16 26.89 -8.31
N THR A 301 0.29 26.12 -9.25
CA THR A 301 -0.22 24.79 -9.55
C THR A 301 0.92 23.91 -10.06
N SER A 302 0.98 22.66 -9.67
CA SER A 302 2.00 21.70 -10.11
C SER A 302 2.08 21.58 -11.64
N ARG A 303 0.96 21.78 -12.36
CA ARG A 303 0.90 21.75 -13.83
C ARG A 303 1.64 22.92 -14.49
N THR A 304 1.80 24.04 -13.81
CA THR A 304 2.43 25.27 -14.35
C THR A 304 3.85 25.47 -13.88
N GLN A 305 4.26 24.77 -12.83
CA GLN A 305 5.60 24.86 -12.26
C GLN A 305 6.62 23.99 -13.01
N THR A 306 7.90 24.22 -12.72
CA THR A 306 8.95 23.23 -12.94
C THR A 306 8.82 22.12 -11.91
N VAL A 307 9.14 20.89 -12.29
CA VAL A 307 9.05 19.77 -11.35
C VAL A 307 10.16 19.89 -10.31
N ILE A 308 9.77 19.83 -9.05
CA ILE A 308 10.69 19.88 -7.90
C ILE A 308 10.46 18.65 -7.01
N HIS A 309 11.56 18.10 -6.51
CA HIS A 309 11.60 17.04 -5.53
C HIS A 309 12.38 17.51 -4.32
N VAL A 310 11.95 17.10 -3.13
CA VAL A 310 12.62 17.41 -1.87
C VAL A 310 12.86 16.17 -1.03
N SER A 311 13.91 16.19 -0.21
CA SER A 311 14.31 15.08 0.64
C SER A 311 13.37 14.80 1.79
N SER A 312 12.70 15.83 2.30
CA SER A 312 11.77 15.75 3.42
C SER A 312 10.93 17.03 3.50
N THR A 313 9.87 17.00 4.30
CA THR A 313 9.02 18.17 4.59
C THR A 313 8.82 18.32 6.09
N ASP A 314 8.82 19.55 6.55
CA ASP A 314 8.56 19.91 7.94
C ASP A 314 7.07 19.73 8.29
N PRO A 315 6.71 19.07 9.40
CA PRO A 315 5.34 19.04 9.90
C PRO A 315 4.79 20.39 10.38
N TRP A 316 5.57 21.46 10.36
CA TRP A 316 5.09 22.82 10.65
C TRP A 316 3.98 23.24 9.68
N HIS A 317 2.87 23.77 10.19
CA HIS A 317 1.77 24.27 9.38
C HIS A 317 0.98 25.35 10.14
N ARG A 318 0.05 25.99 9.43
CA ARG A 318 -0.92 26.96 9.97
C ARG A 318 -2.30 26.35 9.98
N GLU A 319 -3.17 26.88 10.81
CA GLU A 319 -4.59 26.54 10.77
C GLU A 319 -5.19 26.80 9.37
N SER A 320 -4.74 27.85 8.68
CA SER A 320 -5.15 28.19 7.31
C SER A 320 -4.59 27.26 6.22
N ASP A 321 -3.59 26.42 6.51
CA ASP A 321 -3.03 25.45 5.56
C ASP A 321 -3.88 24.18 5.47
N GLN A 322 -4.89 24.03 6.32
CA GLN A 322 -5.75 22.86 6.38
C GLN A 322 -6.69 22.82 5.17
N ASP A 323 -6.71 21.69 4.51
CA ASP A 323 -7.67 21.36 3.47
C ASP A 323 -8.60 20.25 3.97
N ASN A 324 -9.90 20.49 3.92
CA ASN A 324 -10.91 19.55 4.40
C ASN A 324 -11.48 18.66 3.28
N GLU A 325 -10.78 18.48 2.17
CA GLU A 325 -11.24 17.63 1.08
C GLU A 325 -11.19 16.13 1.45
N ILE A 326 -10.27 15.74 2.33
CA ILE A 326 -10.15 14.37 2.84
C ILE A 326 -10.59 14.33 4.30
N GLU A 327 -11.38 13.34 4.65
CA GLU A 327 -11.85 13.10 6.01
C GLU A 327 -11.25 11.81 6.57
N GLN A 328 -10.81 11.92 7.82
CA GLN A 328 -10.44 10.78 8.65
C GLN A 328 -11.56 10.52 9.67
N VAL A 329 -11.95 9.28 9.81
CA VAL A 329 -12.92 8.89 10.85
C VAL A 329 -12.28 9.05 12.23
N GLY A 330 -12.97 9.67 13.17
CA GLY A 330 -12.50 9.74 14.55
C GLY A 330 -12.26 8.36 15.15
N LEU A 331 -11.14 8.18 15.84
CA LEU A 331 -10.74 6.88 16.38
C LEU A 331 -11.81 6.27 17.30
N ASP A 332 -12.46 7.08 18.17
CA ASP A 332 -13.57 6.59 19.00
C ASP A 332 -14.71 6.04 18.16
N ARG A 333 -15.04 6.70 17.04
CA ARG A 333 -16.10 6.24 16.15
C ARG A 333 -15.77 4.87 15.55
N ILE A 334 -14.53 4.64 15.10
CA ILE A 334 -14.11 3.34 14.57
C ILE A 334 -14.31 2.25 15.61
N TYR A 335 -13.81 2.45 16.83
CA TYR A 335 -14.00 1.46 17.89
C TYR A 335 -15.48 1.23 18.25
N GLN A 336 -16.31 2.28 18.19
CA GLN A 336 -17.74 2.19 18.47
C GLN A 336 -18.56 1.52 17.36
N THR A 337 -18.07 1.46 16.12
CA THR A 337 -18.75 0.70 15.05
C THR A 337 -18.80 -0.79 15.31
N GLY A 338 -17.90 -1.32 16.15
CA GLY A 338 -17.73 -2.74 16.37
C GLY A 338 -16.95 -3.47 15.26
N LEU A 339 -16.45 -2.78 14.24
CA LEU A 339 -15.65 -3.36 13.15
C LEU A 339 -14.37 -4.02 13.66
N THR A 340 -13.82 -3.55 14.79
CA THR A 340 -12.65 -4.18 15.44
C THR A 340 -12.96 -5.55 16.04
N ASN A 341 -14.24 -5.96 16.13
CA ASN A 341 -14.68 -7.18 16.82
C ASN A 341 -14.11 -7.32 18.24
N ASN A 342 -13.79 -6.21 18.89
CA ASN A 342 -13.12 -6.18 20.20
C ASN A 342 -11.73 -6.88 20.21
N LEU A 343 -11.08 -6.99 19.06
CA LEU A 343 -9.71 -7.49 18.90
C LEU A 343 -8.72 -6.33 18.87
N PRO A 344 -7.42 -6.57 19.09
CA PRO A 344 -6.39 -5.57 18.87
C PRO A 344 -6.38 -5.13 17.39
N MET A 345 -6.37 -3.82 17.18
CA MET A 345 -6.23 -3.20 15.87
C MET A 345 -4.74 -3.01 15.58
N LEU A 346 -4.29 -3.26 14.34
CA LEU A 346 -3.02 -2.74 13.84
C LEU A 346 -3.22 -1.23 13.64
N LEU A 347 -2.57 -0.44 14.49
CA LEU A 347 -2.74 1.01 14.51
C LEU A 347 -1.63 1.66 13.70
N PRO A 348 -1.93 2.37 12.62
CA PRO A 348 -0.94 3.17 11.91
C PRO A 348 -0.69 4.50 12.63
N THR A 349 0.50 5.05 12.46
CA THR A 349 0.90 6.36 12.96
C THR A 349 1.79 7.02 11.92
N GLY A 350 1.53 8.28 11.59
CA GLY A 350 2.36 9.08 10.70
C GLY A 350 3.79 9.21 11.24
N LEU A 351 4.75 9.27 10.35
CA LEU A 351 6.17 9.41 10.67
C LEU A 351 6.83 10.57 9.92
N LEU A 352 6.55 10.69 8.63
CA LEU A 352 7.22 11.66 7.76
C LEU A 352 6.68 13.08 7.94
N TYR A 353 5.40 13.21 8.25
CA TYR A 353 4.66 14.47 8.32
C TYR A 353 4.05 14.75 9.67
N ASP A 354 4.37 13.98 10.70
CA ASP A 354 3.89 14.13 12.06
C ASP A 354 5.03 14.41 13.06
N THR A 355 4.69 14.53 14.32
CA THR A 355 5.64 14.73 15.43
C THR A 355 5.62 13.56 16.39
N PRO A 356 6.77 13.18 16.98
CA PRO A 356 6.82 12.10 17.97
C PRO A 356 5.91 12.35 19.19
N GLU A 357 5.70 13.62 19.54
CA GLU A 357 4.84 14.02 20.67
C GLU A 357 3.36 13.77 20.34
N ASN A 358 2.93 14.05 19.11
CA ASN A 358 1.56 13.84 18.67
C ASN A 358 1.23 12.34 18.62
N ALA A 359 2.13 11.52 18.07
CA ALA A 359 2.03 10.07 18.09
C ALA A 359 1.94 9.50 19.52
N ALA A 360 2.79 9.97 20.44
CA ALA A 360 2.74 9.55 21.83
C ALA A 360 1.43 9.93 22.52
N ASN A 361 0.84 11.07 22.17
CA ASN A 361 -0.44 11.51 22.72
C ASN A 361 -1.60 10.66 22.19
N GLU A 362 -1.56 10.23 20.96
CA GLU A 362 -2.51 9.27 20.39
C GLU A 362 -2.52 7.97 21.20
N ILE A 363 -1.34 7.40 21.45
CA ILE A 363 -1.20 6.18 22.24
C ILE A 363 -1.74 6.38 23.67
N ARG A 364 -1.46 7.52 24.33
CA ARG A 364 -2.00 7.84 25.66
C ARG A 364 -3.52 7.89 25.67
N TYR A 365 -4.10 8.56 24.68
CA TYR A 365 -5.54 8.71 24.53
C TYR A 365 -6.22 7.34 24.34
N LEU A 366 -5.76 6.54 23.41
CA LEU A 366 -6.34 5.24 23.11
C LEU A 366 -6.22 4.27 24.30
N ARG A 367 -5.07 4.29 25.00
CA ARG A 367 -4.90 3.51 26.24
C ARG A 367 -5.85 3.99 27.36
N ALA A 368 -6.02 5.27 27.52
CA ALA A 368 -6.93 5.85 28.52
C ALA A 368 -8.40 5.53 28.21
N ARG A 369 -8.77 5.37 26.92
CA ARG A 369 -10.09 4.87 26.48
C ARG A 369 -10.28 3.38 26.72
N GLY A 370 -9.22 2.62 26.95
CA GLY A 370 -9.27 1.15 27.08
C GLY A 370 -9.40 0.42 25.74
N TYR A 371 -9.04 1.06 24.64
CA TYR A 371 -9.06 0.46 23.32
C TYR A 371 -7.92 -0.54 23.14
N LYS A 372 -8.18 -1.58 22.35
CA LYS A 372 -7.23 -2.68 22.16
C LYS A 372 -6.38 -2.45 20.91
N PHE A 373 -5.08 -2.40 21.10
CA PHE A 373 -4.04 -2.42 20.09
C PHE A 373 -2.74 -2.88 20.73
N ASP A 374 -1.88 -3.55 20.01
CA ASP A 374 -0.59 -4.06 20.48
C ASP A 374 0.53 -3.90 19.46
N GLN A 375 0.19 -3.51 18.24
CA GLN A 375 1.09 -3.26 17.13
C GLN A 375 0.85 -1.84 16.59
N ILE A 376 1.95 -1.11 16.37
CA ILE A 376 1.94 0.21 15.76
C ILE A 376 2.75 0.14 14.47
N GLU A 377 2.11 0.43 13.36
CA GLU A 377 2.74 0.58 12.06
C GLU A 377 3.18 2.03 11.90
N LEU A 378 4.50 2.22 11.77
CA LEU A 378 5.11 3.54 11.63
C LEU A 378 5.34 3.81 10.14
N SER A 379 4.66 4.82 9.62
CA SER A 379 4.65 5.24 8.22
C SER A 379 3.76 4.38 7.31
N GLU A 380 3.46 4.94 6.16
CA GLU A 380 2.78 4.34 5.04
C GLU A 380 3.49 4.77 3.75
N GLU A 381 3.82 3.80 2.90
CA GLU A 381 4.41 4.00 1.57
C GLU A 381 5.64 4.95 1.51
N PRO A 382 6.65 4.83 2.41
CA PRO A 382 7.80 5.73 2.39
C PRO A 382 8.63 5.61 1.11
N ASP A 383 8.50 4.51 0.39
CA ASP A 383 9.11 4.28 -0.92
C ASP A 383 8.53 5.18 -2.02
N GLY A 384 7.28 5.60 -1.92
CA GLY A 384 6.68 6.65 -2.76
C GLY A 384 7.06 8.08 -2.36
N GLN A 385 7.77 8.28 -1.24
CA GLN A 385 8.05 9.60 -0.66
C GLN A 385 9.50 10.07 -0.82
N TYR A 386 10.34 9.35 -1.54
CA TYR A 386 11.77 9.66 -1.76
C TYR A 386 12.61 9.73 -0.47
N VAL A 387 12.13 9.18 0.64
CA VAL A 387 12.86 9.21 1.90
C VAL A 387 14.00 8.17 1.91
N ARG A 388 15.18 8.61 2.30
CA ARG A 388 16.31 7.71 2.46
C ARG A 388 16.12 6.78 3.65
N PRO A 389 16.54 5.50 3.56
CA PRO A 389 16.40 4.55 4.68
C PRO A 389 17.07 5.00 5.98
N GLU A 390 18.17 5.75 5.90
CA GLU A 390 18.85 6.30 7.08
C GLU A 390 18.06 7.44 7.72
N ASP A 391 17.42 8.30 6.89
CA ASP A 391 16.58 9.39 7.36
C ASP A 391 15.29 8.84 7.97
N PHE A 392 14.68 7.85 7.32
CA PHE A 392 13.56 7.11 7.89
C PHE A 392 13.92 6.47 9.22
N GLY A 393 15.09 5.81 9.31
CA GLY A 393 15.59 5.22 10.54
C GLY A 393 15.79 6.22 11.67
N ALA A 394 16.26 7.43 11.36
CA ALA A 394 16.43 8.50 12.33
C ALA A 394 15.08 9.00 12.88
N LEU A 395 14.07 9.17 12.02
CA LEU A 395 12.72 9.50 12.44
C LEU A 395 12.10 8.34 13.23
N TYR A 396 12.18 7.11 12.73
CA TYR A 396 11.65 5.91 13.37
C TYR A 396 12.11 5.79 14.83
N LEU A 397 13.38 6.01 15.11
CA LEU A 397 13.93 5.90 16.48
C LEU A 397 13.38 6.96 17.42
N GLN A 398 13.08 8.17 16.91
CA GLN A 398 12.51 9.26 17.73
C GLN A 398 11.06 8.94 18.06
N PHE A 399 10.26 8.46 17.09
CA PHE A 399 8.89 8.01 17.31
C PHE A 399 8.87 6.78 18.25
N ALA A 400 9.70 5.79 18.01
CA ALA A 400 9.81 4.61 18.85
C ALA A 400 10.14 4.99 20.31
N TYR A 401 11.05 5.94 20.51
CA TYR A 401 11.36 6.45 21.86
C TYR A 401 10.14 7.12 22.50
N ALA A 402 9.43 7.97 21.78
CA ALA A 402 8.27 8.68 22.30
C ALA A 402 7.10 7.73 22.65
N ILE A 403 6.83 6.75 21.79
CA ILE A 403 5.78 5.75 21.98
C ILE A 403 6.13 4.80 23.13
N HIS A 404 7.35 4.25 23.17
CA HIS A 404 7.76 3.33 24.23
C HIS A 404 7.86 3.99 25.64
N ARG A 405 7.96 5.32 25.71
CA ARG A 405 7.81 6.03 26.98
C ARG A 405 6.37 6.01 27.50
N VAL A 406 5.39 5.83 26.64
CA VAL A 406 3.98 5.69 27.00
C VAL A 406 3.65 4.24 27.32
N ASP A 407 4.05 3.33 26.42
CA ASP A 407 3.81 1.89 26.59
C ASP A 407 4.99 1.09 25.99
N PRO A 408 5.92 0.63 26.83
CA PRO A 408 7.11 -0.11 26.37
C PRO A 408 6.79 -1.54 25.84
N ALA A 409 5.55 -2.02 25.98
CA ALA A 409 5.16 -3.34 25.49
C ALA A 409 4.67 -3.33 24.04
N LEU A 410 4.45 -2.16 23.47
CA LEU A 410 3.98 -2.02 22.09
C LEU A 410 5.03 -2.52 21.11
N LYS A 411 4.57 -3.29 20.14
CA LYS A 411 5.37 -3.74 19.02
C LYS A 411 5.33 -2.68 17.93
N LEU A 412 6.48 -2.20 17.50
CA LEU A 412 6.61 -1.22 16.44
C LEU A 412 7.15 -1.90 15.18
N GLY A 413 6.67 -1.49 14.03
CA GLY A 413 7.07 -2.07 12.76
C GLY A 413 6.70 -1.16 11.59
N GLY A 414 6.56 -1.76 10.45
CA GLY A 414 6.35 -1.09 9.17
C GLY A 414 7.31 -1.62 8.12
N PRO A 415 7.64 -0.84 7.11
CA PRO A 415 7.19 0.51 6.84
C PRO A 415 5.91 0.61 6.00
N SER A 416 5.19 -0.49 5.75
CA SER A 416 4.09 -0.56 4.80
C SER A 416 4.50 -0.10 3.40
N PHE A 417 5.48 -0.80 2.83
CA PHE A 417 5.92 -0.49 1.47
C PHE A 417 4.79 -0.63 0.47
N GLN A 418 4.67 0.35 -0.43
CA GLN A 418 3.78 0.31 -1.57
C GLN A 418 4.06 -0.90 -2.46
N GLU A 419 5.33 -1.27 -2.64
CA GLU A 419 5.73 -2.37 -3.50
C GLU A 419 6.98 -3.08 -2.99
N ILE A 420 6.92 -4.44 -2.98
CA ILE A 420 8.09 -5.30 -2.74
C ILE A 420 8.36 -6.25 -3.92
N LEU A 421 7.77 -5.98 -5.09
CA LEU A 421 7.95 -6.81 -6.28
C LEU A 421 9.40 -6.77 -6.77
N PRO A 422 10.01 -7.93 -7.07
CA PRO A 422 11.30 -7.93 -7.73
C PRO A 422 11.17 -7.34 -9.14
N ASP A 423 12.21 -6.62 -9.60
CA ASP A 423 12.25 -6.02 -10.93
C ASP A 423 12.26 -7.10 -12.03
N ILE A 424 11.09 -7.55 -12.44
CA ILE A 424 10.91 -8.54 -13.48
C ILE A 424 10.29 -8.00 -14.76
N SER A 425 9.95 -6.73 -14.85
CA SER A 425 9.08 -6.26 -15.93
C SER A 425 9.47 -4.95 -16.60
N GLY A 426 10.61 -4.34 -16.27
CA GLY A 426 10.99 -3.06 -16.87
C GLY A 426 9.97 -1.95 -16.58
N ARG A 427 9.37 -1.96 -15.41
CA ARG A 427 8.46 -0.90 -14.95
C ARG A 427 9.19 0.42 -14.84
N ALA A 428 8.46 1.52 -15.03
CA ALA A 428 9.00 2.88 -14.97
C ALA A 428 9.49 3.29 -13.57
N PHE A 429 9.06 2.58 -12.52
CA PHE A 429 9.44 2.83 -11.14
C PHE A 429 10.19 1.61 -10.60
N ARG A 430 11.50 1.73 -10.51
CA ARG A 430 12.39 0.74 -9.91
C ARG A 430 12.62 1.10 -8.46
N THR A 431 11.84 0.53 -7.56
CA THR A 431 12.12 0.61 -6.14
C THR A 431 12.89 -0.63 -5.71
N ASP A 432 14.20 -0.50 -5.46
CA ASP A 432 14.91 -1.58 -4.78
C ASP A 432 14.63 -1.51 -3.27
N ASN A 433 13.37 -1.81 -2.90
CA ASN A 433 12.92 -1.77 -1.52
C ASN A 433 13.61 -2.81 -0.65
N SER A 434 14.17 -3.85 -1.23
CA SER A 434 14.97 -4.82 -0.51
C SER A 434 16.30 -4.22 -0.03
N GLU A 435 17.00 -3.46 -0.89
CA GLU A 435 18.22 -2.74 -0.53
C GLU A 435 17.90 -1.58 0.43
N TRP A 436 16.78 -0.88 0.24
CA TRP A 436 16.28 0.13 1.16
C TRP A 436 16.09 -0.47 2.56
N MET A 437 15.42 -1.63 2.63
CA MET A 437 15.14 -2.31 3.90
C MET A 437 16.43 -2.76 4.60
N ARG A 438 17.41 -3.28 3.85
CA ARG A 438 18.72 -3.65 4.40
C ARG A 438 19.41 -2.45 5.05
N ARG A 439 19.43 -1.30 4.39
CA ARG A 439 20.05 -0.07 4.90
C ARG A 439 19.34 0.46 6.15
N PHE A 440 18.01 0.41 6.18
CA PHE A 440 17.23 0.76 7.37
C PHE A 440 17.56 -0.14 8.56
N LEU A 441 17.52 -1.46 8.37
CA LEU A 441 17.86 -2.42 9.44
C LEU A 441 19.30 -2.27 9.92
N ASP A 442 20.24 -2.02 9.03
CA ASP A 442 21.64 -1.73 9.38
C ASP A 442 21.77 -0.42 10.18
N TYR A 443 20.96 0.59 9.86
CA TYR A 443 20.90 1.84 10.62
C TYR A 443 20.49 1.59 12.07
N LEU A 444 19.40 0.86 12.29
CA LEU A 444 18.94 0.49 13.64
C LEU A 444 19.97 -0.37 14.39
N LYS A 445 20.54 -1.36 13.71
CA LYS A 445 21.52 -2.29 14.27
C LYS A 445 22.80 -1.55 14.75
N ARG A 446 23.34 -0.65 13.94
CA ARG A 446 24.53 0.14 14.32
C ARG A 446 24.33 0.98 15.57
N ARG A 447 23.07 1.31 15.91
CA ARG A 447 22.70 2.07 17.12
C ARG A 447 22.26 1.19 18.28
N GLY A 448 22.34 -0.13 18.14
CA GLY A 448 21.90 -1.07 19.17
C GLY A 448 20.38 -1.08 19.38
N ARG A 449 19.60 -0.65 18.39
CA ARG A 449 18.15 -0.46 18.48
C ARG A 449 17.37 -1.42 17.54
N ALA A 450 18.00 -2.49 17.10
CA ALA A 450 17.35 -3.49 16.24
C ALA A 450 16.06 -4.08 16.84
N ASN A 451 15.96 -4.15 18.17
CA ASN A 451 14.80 -4.69 18.87
C ASN A 451 13.58 -3.74 18.88
N ASP A 452 13.75 -2.48 18.49
CA ASP A 452 12.62 -1.56 18.34
C ASP A 452 11.80 -1.87 17.06
N TYR A 453 12.34 -2.70 16.17
CA TYR A 453 11.68 -3.17 14.99
C TYR A 453 11.15 -4.60 15.22
N SER A 454 9.83 -4.74 15.36
CA SER A 454 9.20 -5.96 15.85
C SER A 454 8.35 -6.70 14.82
N PHE A 455 8.00 -6.08 13.69
CA PHE A 455 7.30 -6.72 12.56
C PHE A 455 7.62 -5.99 11.26
N PHE A 456 7.44 -6.71 10.15
CA PHE A 456 7.59 -6.17 8.79
C PHE A 456 6.22 -6.09 8.14
N SER A 457 5.88 -4.95 7.53
CA SER A 457 4.64 -4.78 6.77
C SER A 457 4.88 -4.20 5.39
N PHE A 458 3.98 -4.55 4.46
CA PHE A 458 3.98 -4.11 3.07
C PHE A 458 2.59 -4.25 2.48
N GLU A 459 2.35 -3.56 1.37
CA GLU A 459 1.15 -3.69 0.54
C GLU A 459 1.39 -4.69 -0.58
N TRP A 460 0.33 -5.33 -1.03
CA TRP A 460 0.43 -6.32 -2.07
C TRP A 460 -0.64 -6.14 -3.15
N TYR A 461 -0.26 -5.43 -4.21
CA TYR A 461 -1.04 -5.18 -5.42
C TYR A 461 -0.20 -5.61 -6.64
N PRO A 462 -0.18 -6.92 -7.00
CA PRO A 462 0.83 -7.46 -7.90
C PRO A 462 0.70 -7.06 -9.36
N PHE A 463 -0.35 -6.31 -9.76
CA PHE A 463 -0.65 -6.05 -11.18
C PHE A 463 -1.03 -4.60 -11.46
N ASP A 464 -0.12 -3.84 -12.08
CA ASP A 464 -0.41 -2.47 -12.54
C ASP A 464 -1.10 -2.44 -13.90
N ASP A 465 -0.85 -3.42 -14.76
CA ASP A 465 -1.53 -3.51 -16.05
C ASP A 465 -2.91 -4.17 -15.89
N VAL A 466 -3.86 -3.37 -15.39
CA VAL A 466 -5.26 -3.80 -15.16
C VAL A 466 -6.02 -4.12 -16.43
N CYS A 467 -5.50 -3.72 -17.61
CA CYS A 467 -6.09 -4.01 -18.91
C CYS A 467 -5.53 -5.29 -19.54
N ALA A 468 -4.48 -5.87 -18.99
CA ALA A 468 -3.92 -7.14 -19.45
C ALA A 468 -4.86 -8.32 -19.14
N PRO A 469 -4.76 -9.42 -19.90
CA PRO A 469 -5.51 -10.64 -19.61
C PRO A 469 -5.23 -11.17 -18.19
N ALA A 470 -6.28 -11.42 -17.40
CA ALA A 470 -6.15 -11.84 -16.00
C ALA A 470 -5.54 -13.25 -15.83
N ALA A 471 -5.83 -14.21 -16.72
CA ALA A 471 -5.40 -15.61 -16.56
C ALA A 471 -3.87 -15.77 -16.38
N PRO A 472 -3.00 -15.17 -17.21
CA PRO A 472 -1.55 -15.22 -16.99
C PRO A 472 -1.11 -14.54 -15.71
N GLN A 473 -1.79 -13.44 -15.31
CA GLN A 473 -1.53 -12.73 -14.06
C GLN A 473 -1.83 -13.62 -12.85
N LEU A 474 -3.03 -14.22 -12.80
CA LEU A 474 -3.43 -15.15 -11.74
C LEU A 474 -2.48 -16.36 -11.62
N ALA A 475 -2.05 -16.93 -12.75
CA ALA A 475 -1.16 -18.07 -12.74
C ALA A 475 0.20 -17.77 -12.08
N ARG A 476 0.77 -16.58 -12.35
CA ARG A 476 2.09 -16.19 -11.82
C ARG A 476 2.06 -15.62 -10.39
N ALA A 477 0.89 -15.12 -9.90
CA ALA A 477 0.78 -14.40 -8.64
C ALA A 477 1.41 -15.12 -7.42
N PRO A 478 1.20 -16.42 -7.17
CA PRO A 478 1.80 -17.10 -6.03
C PRO A 478 3.32 -17.15 -6.06
N ARG A 479 3.91 -17.25 -7.25
CA ARG A 479 5.36 -17.24 -7.43
C ARG A 479 5.95 -15.85 -7.20
N LEU A 480 5.28 -14.81 -7.70
CA LEU A 480 5.68 -13.43 -7.44
C LEU A 480 5.79 -13.13 -5.95
N LEU A 481 4.76 -13.48 -5.19
CA LEU A 481 4.76 -13.28 -3.73
C LEU A 481 5.91 -14.04 -3.06
N GLU A 482 6.11 -15.31 -3.42
CA GLU A 482 7.20 -16.13 -2.87
C GLU A 482 8.58 -15.53 -3.16
N ASP A 483 8.81 -15.07 -4.40
CA ASP A 483 10.08 -14.52 -4.83
C ASP A 483 10.35 -13.15 -4.14
N SER A 484 9.31 -12.31 -3.98
CA SER A 484 9.40 -11.04 -3.25
C SER A 484 9.77 -11.24 -1.78
N LEU A 485 9.11 -12.18 -1.09
CA LEU A 485 9.42 -12.45 0.32
C LEU A 485 10.84 -13.01 0.49
N LYS A 486 11.31 -13.87 -0.42
CA LYS A 486 12.70 -14.36 -0.42
C LYS A 486 13.71 -13.24 -0.62
N GLU A 487 13.38 -12.23 -1.44
CA GLU A 487 14.24 -11.08 -1.66
C GLU A 487 14.38 -10.26 -0.37
N MET A 488 13.27 -9.93 0.29
CA MET A 488 13.29 -9.23 1.56
C MET A 488 14.08 -9.99 2.64
N GLU A 489 13.93 -11.31 2.71
CA GLU A 489 14.70 -12.16 3.62
C GLU A 489 16.20 -12.10 3.34
N ARG A 490 16.63 -12.18 2.07
CA ARG A 490 18.04 -12.05 1.65
C ARG A 490 18.64 -10.71 2.06
N HIS A 491 17.85 -9.66 2.13
CA HIS A 491 18.25 -8.33 2.55
C HIS A 491 18.06 -8.05 4.05
N GLY A 492 17.81 -9.10 4.84
CA GLY A 492 17.95 -9.07 6.30
C GLY A 492 16.66 -8.95 7.09
N VAL A 493 15.48 -8.95 6.43
CA VAL A 493 14.21 -9.01 7.16
C VAL A 493 14.07 -10.41 7.80
N SER A 494 14.02 -10.46 9.11
CA SER A 494 14.03 -11.71 9.87
C SER A 494 12.69 -12.46 9.73
N ARG A 495 12.74 -13.78 9.54
CA ARG A 495 11.56 -14.64 9.65
C ARG A 495 11.11 -14.91 11.10
N ASN A 496 11.88 -14.43 12.07
CA ASN A 496 11.51 -14.56 13.48
C ASN A 496 10.60 -13.44 13.97
N ILE A 497 10.30 -12.45 13.15
CA ILE A 497 9.32 -11.41 13.42
C ILE A 497 8.08 -11.65 12.55
N PRO A 498 6.88 -11.19 12.96
CA PRO A 498 5.69 -11.22 12.12
C PRO A 498 5.90 -10.52 10.77
N TRP A 499 5.34 -11.09 9.71
CA TRP A 499 5.24 -10.47 8.40
C TRP A 499 3.77 -10.22 8.11
N ILE A 500 3.43 -9.00 7.74
CA ILE A 500 2.07 -8.51 7.60
C ILE A 500 1.87 -7.94 6.20
N ILE A 501 0.82 -8.38 5.51
CA ILE A 501 0.32 -7.64 4.36
C ILE A 501 -0.72 -6.64 4.89
N SER A 502 -0.31 -5.37 4.99
CA SER A 502 -1.14 -4.30 5.55
C SER A 502 -2.27 -3.87 4.63
N GLU A 503 -2.11 -4.11 3.32
CA GLU A 503 -3.15 -3.97 2.31
C GLU A 503 -2.96 -5.00 1.21
N TYR A 504 -4.04 -5.60 0.72
CA TYR A 504 -3.98 -6.42 -0.48
C TYR A 504 -5.20 -6.28 -1.36
N GLY A 505 -4.98 -6.45 -2.64
CA GLY A 505 -6.00 -6.47 -3.68
C GLY A 505 -5.39 -6.91 -5.02
N TYR A 506 -6.14 -6.75 -6.10
CA TYR A 506 -5.68 -7.11 -7.44
C TYR A 506 -4.65 -6.10 -7.95
N SER A 507 -4.95 -4.82 -7.80
CA SER A 507 -4.15 -3.69 -8.24
C SER A 507 -4.38 -2.48 -7.32
N ALA A 508 -3.41 -1.58 -7.24
CA ALA A 508 -3.61 -0.25 -6.68
C ALA A 508 -4.42 0.68 -7.62
N PHE A 509 -4.56 0.29 -8.90
CA PHE A 509 -5.34 1.02 -9.90
C PHE A 509 -6.67 0.34 -10.16
N ALA A 510 -7.73 1.12 -10.38
CA ALA A 510 -9.04 0.57 -10.69
C ALA A 510 -9.03 -0.35 -11.90
N GLY A 511 -9.59 -1.54 -11.77
CA GLY A 511 -9.62 -2.55 -12.82
C GLY A 511 -10.88 -3.43 -12.79
N ARG A 512 -11.34 -3.84 -13.98
CA ARG A 512 -12.53 -4.68 -14.12
C ARG A 512 -12.36 -6.06 -13.44
N ALA A 513 -11.14 -6.60 -13.45
CA ALA A 513 -10.83 -7.89 -12.83
C ALA A 513 -11.09 -7.88 -11.31
N GLU A 514 -10.95 -6.73 -10.66
CA GLU A 514 -11.13 -6.56 -9.22
C GLU A 514 -12.55 -6.83 -8.74
N ILE A 515 -13.54 -6.46 -9.55
CA ILE A 515 -14.97 -6.65 -9.25
C ILE A 515 -15.57 -7.90 -9.88
N ASN A 516 -14.76 -8.69 -10.58
CA ASN A 516 -15.18 -9.92 -11.24
C ASN A 516 -14.63 -11.15 -10.49
N ILE A 517 -14.89 -12.33 -11.02
CA ILE A 517 -14.45 -13.60 -10.40
C ILE A 517 -12.93 -13.67 -10.20
N GLU A 518 -12.16 -13.07 -11.09
CA GLU A 518 -10.70 -13.01 -11.03
C GLU A 518 -10.19 -12.34 -9.74
N GLY A 519 -10.87 -11.27 -9.28
CA GLY A 519 -10.54 -10.61 -8.01
C GLY A 519 -10.75 -11.53 -6.82
N ALA A 520 -11.83 -12.31 -6.81
CA ALA A 520 -12.08 -13.31 -5.76
C ALA A 520 -11.03 -14.44 -5.76
N LEU A 521 -10.61 -14.91 -6.96
CA LEU A 521 -9.58 -15.94 -7.10
C LEU A 521 -8.23 -15.44 -6.57
N LEU A 522 -7.83 -14.21 -6.97
CA LEU A 522 -6.56 -13.64 -6.56
C LEU A 522 -6.52 -13.39 -5.05
N ASN A 523 -7.55 -12.77 -4.49
CA ASN A 523 -7.61 -12.48 -3.06
C ASN A 523 -7.50 -13.76 -2.21
N ALA A 524 -8.16 -14.84 -2.65
CA ALA A 524 -8.06 -16.14 -1.99
C ALA A 524 -6.66 -16.77 -2.12
N ASP A 525 -6.03 -16.63 -3.29
CA ASP A 525 -4.69 -17.16 -3.56
C ASP A 525 -3.61 -16.39 -2.79
N ILE A 526 -3.74 -15.06 -2.65
CA ILE A 526 -2.86 -14.22 -1.80
C ILE A 526 -2.92 -14.71 -0.36
N VAL A 527 -4.11 -14.79 0.22
CA VAL A 527 -4.29 -15.23 1.62
C VAL A 527 -3.70 -16.61 1.84
N GLY A 528 -4.08 -17.59 1.01
CA GLY A 528 -3.60 -18.97 1.14
C GLY A 528 -2.09 -19.09 0.97
N LYS A 529 -1.54 -18.42 -0.03
CA LYS A 529 -0.08 -18.46 -0.33
C LYS A 529 0.74 -17.76 0.74
N PHE A 530 0.31 -16.56 1.18
CA PHE A 530 1.03 -15.82 2.21
C PHE A 530 1.10 -16.57 3.54
N LEU A 531 -0.03 -17.10 3.98
CA LEU A 531 -0.07 -17.95 5.19
C LEU A 531 0.80 -19.21 5.02
N ALA A 532 0.78 -19.85 3.83
CA ALA A 532 1.62 -21.02 3.54
C ALA A 532 3.14 -20.70 3.53
N LEU A 533 3.50 -19.45 3.31
CA LEU A 533 4.88 -18.95 3.39
C LEU A 533 5.27 -18.47 4.80
N GLY A 534 4.40 -18.68 5.81
CA GLY A 534 4.66 -18.28 7.20
C GLY A 534 4.28 -16.83 7.51
N GLY A 535 3.42 -16.21 6.68
CA GLY A 535 2.85 -14.90 6.98
C GLY A 535 1.96 -14.91 8.22
N ASP A 536 1.84 -13.78 8.88
CA ASP A 536 1.11 -13.63 10.15
C ASP A 536 -0.30 -13.04 9.96
N GLN A 537 -0.39 -11.88 9.30
CA GLN A 537 -1.65 -11.17 9.08
C GLN A 537 -1.77 -10.66 7.65
N VAL A 538 -3.01 -10.60 7.15
CA VAL A 538 -3.36 -9.98 5.87
C VAL A 538 -4.59 -9.09 6.04
N PHE A 539 -4.56 -7.88 5.47
CA PHE A 539 -5.66 -6.94 5.54
C PHE A 539 -6.19 -6.62 4.15
N LEU A 540 -7.45 -7.00 3.91
CA LEU A 540 -8.11 -6.72 2.64
C LEU A 540 -8.37 -5.22 2.49
N PHE A 541 -7.89 -4.63 1.41
CA PHE A 541 -8.27 -3.27 1.00
C PHE A 541 -9.62 -3.28 0.25
N GLY A 542 -10.37 -2.13 0.33
CA GLY A 542 -11.69 -2.05 -0.29
C GLY A 542 -12.81 -2.69 0.54
N TYR A 543 -12.64 -2.74 1.84
CA TYR A 543 -13.62 -3.28 2.79
C TYR A 543 -14.83 -2.38 2.98
N THR A 544 -14.63 -1.06 3.01
CA THR A 544 -15.71 -0.07 3.10
C THR A 544 -16.48 0.03 1.79
N PRO A 545 -17.82 0.12 1.82
CA PRO A 545 -18.59 0.41 0.62
C PRO A 545 -18.18 1.74 0.00
N ALA A 546 -18.01 1.76 -1.31
CA ALA A 546 -17.60 2.95 -2.05
C ALA A 546 -18.35 3.09 -3.37
N GLU A 547 -18.32 4.27 -3.97
CA GLU A 547 -18.72 4.42 -5.36
C GLU A 547 -17.68 3.75 -6.27
N MET A 548 -18.17 3.10 -7.32
CA MET A 548 -17.31 2.46 -8.29
C MET A 548 -16.68 3.50 -9.22
N LEU A 549 -15.38 3.45 -9.40
CA LEU A 549 -14.71 4.26 -10.42
C LEU A 549 -15.15 3.84 -11.83
N ARG A 550 -15.41 4.80 -12.70
CA ARG A 550 -15.96 4.59 -14.04
C ARG A 550 -15.18 5.37 -15.07
N GLU A 551 -14.01 4.88 -15.40
CA GLU A 551 -13.11 5.49 -16.36
C GLU A 551 -13.23 4.82 -17.74
N LEU A 552 -12.19 4.12 -18.19
CA LEU A 552 -12.21 3.31 -19.40
C LEU A 552 -12.83 1.92 -19.12
N PRO A 553 -13.26 1.16 -20.12
CA PRO A 553 -13.88 -0.15 -19.90
C PRO A 553 -13.02 -1.17 -19.13
N CYS A 554 -11.71 -1.09 -19.22
CA CYS A 554 -10.79 -1.94 -18.46
C CYS A 554 -10.35 -1.32 -17.12
N THR A 555 -10.49 0.00 -16.95
CA THR A 555 -10.19 0.74 -15.71
C THR A 555 -11.49 1.15 -14.98
N THR A 556 -12.52 0.33 -15.08
CA THR A 556 -13.78 0.50 -14.35
C THR A 556 -13.87 -0.55 -13.25
N GLY A 557 -14.06 -0.11 -12.03
CA GLY A 557 -14.06 -0.96 -10.84
C GLY A 557 -13.29 -0.30 -9.71
N ASN A 558 -12.89 -1.06 -8.77
CA ASN A 558 -11.93 -0.79 -7.71
C ASN A 558 -11.78 -2.06 -6.86
N ASN A 559 -10.76 -2.16 -6.01
CA ASN A 559 -10.76 -3.17 -4.96
C ASN A 559 -11.95 -2.93 -4.05
N MET A 560 -12.99 -3.72 -4.13
CA MET A 560 -14.21 -3.52 -3.33
C MET A 560 -15.00 -4.81 -3.12
N LEU A 561 -15.60 -4.91 -1.93
CA LEU A 561 -16.61 -5.92 -1.64
C LEU A 561 -18.01 -5.46 -2.05
N PHE A 562 -18.25 -4.15 -1.95
CA PHE A 562 -19.57 -3.54 -2.11
C PHE A 562 -19.46 -2.24 -2.91
N SER A 563 -20.33 -2.06 -3.89
CA SER A 563 -20.61 -0.70 -4.38
C SER A 563 -21.77 -0.09 -3.62
N MET A 564 -21.72 1.23 -3.44
CA MET A 564 -22.83 2.01 -2.87
C MET A 564 -23.39 3.01 -3.88
N ASP A 565 -24.57 3.52 -3.60
CA ASP A 565 -25.18 4.62 -4.33
C ASP A 565 -24.81 5.97 -3.67
N GLU A 566 -25.24 7.06 -4.29
CA GLU A 566 -25.04 8.44 -3.82
C GLU A 566 -25.66 8.74 -2.42
N ASN A 567 -26.55 7.86 -1.95
CA ASN A 567 -27.16 7.96 -0.61
C ASN A 567 -26.49 7.05 0.42
N GLY A 568 -25.39 6.39 0.06
CA GLY A 568 -24.67 5.48 0.92
C GLY A 568 -25.28 4.10 1.06
N ASN A 569 -26.27 3.72 0.26
CA ASN A 569 -26.86 2.38 0.33
C ASN A 569 -26.03 1.40 -0.51
N ILE A 570 -25.77 0.22 0.01
CA ILE A 570 -25.13 -0.85 -0.77
C ILE A 570 -26.00 -1.20 -1.97
N LYS A 571 -25.44 -1.07 -3.16
CA LYS A 571 -26.07 -1.34 -4.43
C LYS A 571 -25.79 -2.76 -4.92
N HIS A 572 -24.53 -3.17 -4.85
CA HIS A 572 -24.10 -4.49 -5.31
C HIS A 572 -23.10 -5.13 -4.33
N ARG A 573 -23.08 -6.46 -4.32
CA ARG A 573 -22.04 -7.30 -3.75
C ARG A 573 -21.25 -7.92 -4.89
N PHE A 574 -19.91 -7.78 -4.86
CA PHE A 574 -19.06 -8.31 -5.91
C PHE A 574 -18.52 -9.71 -5.58
N ALA A 575 -17.86 -10.33 -6.56
CA ALA A 575 -17.32 -11.68 -6.40
C ALA A 575 -16.36 -11.78 -5.20
N THR A 576 -15.62 -10.72 -4.92
CA THR A 576 -14.69 -10.58 -3.78
C THR A 576 -15.38 -10.75 -2.42
N TYR A 577 -16.62 -10.27 -2.27
CA TYR A 577 -17.41 -10.48 -1.06
C TYR A 577 -17.72 -11.96 -0.83
N PHE A 578 -18.17 -12.67 -1.86
CA PHE A 578 -18.49 -14.09 -1.75
C PHE A 578 -17.25 -14.95 -1.56
N GLY A 579 -16.13 -14.58 -2.23
CA GLY A 579 -14.82 -15.17 -2.01
C GLY A 579 -14.33 -15.00 -0.57
N ALA A 580 -14.46 -13.79 -0.02
CA ALA A 580 -14.11 -13.49 1.37
C ALA A 580 -14.90 -14.36 2.36
N ARG A 581 -16.23 -14.49 2.17
CA ARG A 581 -17.08 -15.37 3.01
C ARG A 581 -16.68 -16.84 2.90
N LEU A 582 -16.30 -17.29 1.72
CA LEU A 582 -15.85 -18.66 1.52
C LEU A 582 -14.53 -18.91 2.30
N LEU A 583 -13.60 -17.97 2.29
CA LEU A 583 -12.37 -18.04 3.09
C LEU A 583 -12.65 -18.02 4.60
N THR A 584 -13.36 -17.01 5.06
CA THR A 584 -13.51 -16.71 6.48
C THR A 584 -14.50 -17.61 7.21
N GLN A 585 -15.42 -18.28 6.49
CA GLN A 585 -16.51 -19.05 7.09
C GLN A 585 -16.53 -20.53 6.67
N GLN A 586 -15.89 -20.87 5.54
CA GLN A 586 -15.93 -22.25 5.03
C GLN A 586 -14.55 -22.89 4.97
N TRP A 587 -13.53 -22.22 4.46
CA TRP A 587 -12.16 -22.74 4.48
C TRP A 587 -11.59 -22.73 5.90
N LEU A 588 -11.86 -21.69 6.67
CA LEU A 588 -11.48 -21.60 8.08
C LEU A 588 -12.72 -21.73 8.98
N LYS A 589 -12.51 -22.26 10.16
CA LYS A 589 -13.50 -22.22 11.23
C LYS A 589 -13.38 -20.86 11.92
N PRO A 590 -14.43 -20.01 11.90
CA PRO A 590 -14.37 -18.72 12.59
C PRO A 590 -14.07 -18.89 14.09
N GLY A 591 -13.20 -18.05 14.65
CA GLY A 591 -12.89 -18.06 16.07
C GLY A 591 -11.42 -17.80 16.37
N ASP A 592 -11.09 -17.95 17.66
CA ASP A 592 -9.77 -17.65 18.24
C ASP A 592 -8.93 -18.93 18.47
N GLU A 593 -9.37 -20.06 17.95
CA GLU A 593 -8.64 -21.33 18.06
C GLU A 593 -7.58 -21.44 16.95
N THR A 594 -6.43 -22.03 17.31
CA THR A 594 -5.32 -22.20 16.37
C THR A 594 -5.64 -23.22 15.30
N HIS A 595 -5.40 -22.85 14.05
CA HIS A 595 -5.44 -23.72 12.87
C HIS A 595 -4.02 -24.08 12.45
N GLU A 596 -3.86 -25.26 11.86
CA GLU A 596 -2.60 -25.73 11.32
C GLU A 596 -2.69 -25.80 9.79
N LEU A 597 -1.83 -25.07 9.10
CA LEU A 597 -1.73 -25.06 7.63
C LEU A 597 -0.64 -26.03 7.19
N TYR A 598 -0.94 -26.84 6.19
CA TYR A 598 -0.06 -27.87 5.66
C TYR A 598 0.29 -27.62 4.19
N SER A 599 1.48 -28.08 3.79
CA SER A 599 1.92 -27.98 2.41
C SER A 599 1.02 -28.77 1.47
N ALA A 600 0.46 -28.10 0.47
CA ALA A 600 -0.34 -28.71 -0.57
C ALA A 600 0.20 -28.32 -1.94
N LYS A 601 0.31 -29.29 -2.87
CA LYS A 601 0.87 -29.08 -4.21
C LYS A 601 -0.03 -29.73 -5.27
N SER A 602 -0.36 -28.96 -6.29
CA SER A 602 -1.04 -29.46 -7.48
C SER A 602 -0.04 -29.79 -8.60
N ASP A 603 -0.37 -30.76 -9.43
CA ASP A 603 0.38 -31.11 -10.65
C ASP A 603 -0.06 -30.32 -11.90
N VAL A 604 -1.12 -29.51 -11.80
CA VAL A 604 -1.65 -28.71 -12.91
C VAL A 604 -0.89 -27.40 -13.05
N ARG A 605 -0.19 -27.27 -14.19
CA ARG A 605 0.65 -26.10 -14.47
C ARG A 605 0.45 -25.59 -15.89
N ASP A 606 0.78 -24.32 -16.12
CA ASP A 606 0.89 -23.73 -17.44
C ASP A 606 2.25 -24.07 -18.10
N LEU A 607 2.45 -23.59 -19.32
CA LEU A 607 3.69 -23.80 -20.08
C LEU A 607 4.92 -23.10 -19.45
N ASN A 608 4.71 -22.17 -18.53
CA ASN A 608 5.74 -21.45 -17.80
C ASN A 608 5.96 -22.02 -16.39
N GLU A 609 5.44 -23.22 -16.11
CA GLU A 609 5.51 -23.91 -14.82
C GLU A 609 4.77 -23.21 -13.68
N ASN A 610 3.90 -22.22 -13.97
CA ASN A 610 3.04 -21.61 -12.97
C ASN A 610 1.86 -22.51 -12.64
N ALA A 611 1.44 -22.54 -11.37
CA ALA A 611 0.33 -23.36 -10.94
C ALA A 611 -1.03 -22.80 -11.44
N LEU A 612 -1.71 -23.55 -12.32
CA LEU A 612 -3.08 -23.22 -12.75
C LEU A 612 -4.13 -23.64 -11.71
N VAL A 613 -3.83 -24.67 -10.95
CA VAL A 613 -4.62 -25.04 -9.76
C VAL A 613 -3.73 -24.87 -8.54
N THR A 614 -4.16 -24.06 -7.56
CA THR A 614 -3.50 -23.94 -6.26
C THR A 614 -4.34 -24.58 -5.17
N ALA A 615 -3.69 -25.03 -4.09
CA ALA A 615 -4.34 -25.71 -2.99
C ALA A 615 -3.75 -25.30 -1.64
N TYR A 616 -4.60 -25.15 -0.63
CA TYR A 616 -4.24 -24.79 0.73
C TYR A 616 -5.03 -25.64 1.71
N ALA A 617 -4.33 -26.51 2.45
CA ALA A 617 -4.91 -27.49 3.35
C ALA A 617 -4.75 -27.08 4.81
N VAL A 618 -5.84 -27.00 5.53
CA VAL A 618 -5.89 -26.60 6.93
C VAL A 618 -6.49 -27.72 7.76
N HIS A 619 -5.87 -28.04 8.89
CA HIS A 619 -6.43 -28.85 9.94
C HIS A 619 -7.02 -27.95 11.03
N HIS A 620 -8.30 -28.10 11.29
CA HIS A 620 -9.02 -27.30 12.26
C HIS A 620 -8.88 -27.88 13.68
N PRO A 621 -9.09 -27.07 14.72
CA PRO A 621 -8.99 -27.53 16.11
C PRO A 621 -10.04 -28.56 16.50
N ASP A 622 -11.15 -28.70 15.75
CA ASP A 622 -12.18 -29.74 15.94
C ASP A 622 -11.86 -31.05 15.20
N GLY A 623 -10.70 -31.14 14.57
CA GLY A 623 -10.26 -32.36 13.86
C GLY A 623 -10.68 -32.42 12.38
N LEU A 624 -11.43 -31.43 11.86
CA LEU A 624 -11.78 -31.37 10.46
C LEU A 624 -10.59 -30.91 9.61
N TRP A 625 -10.49 -31.47 8.43
CA TRP A 625 -9.63 -30.97 7.38
C TRP A 625 -10.43 -30.14 6.38
N SER A 626 -9.86 -29.04 5.95
CA SER A 626 -10.41 -28.15 4.94
C SER A 626 -9.36 -27.86 3.88
N VAL A 627 -9.71 -28.08 2.63
CA VAL A 627 -8.81 -27.80 1.48
C VAL A 627 -9.46 -26.78 0.58
N LEU A 628 -8.84 -25.60 0.48
CA LEU A 628 -9.17 -24.58 -0.49
C LEU A 628 -8.48 -24.93 -1.81
N LEU A 629 -9.23 -25.04 -2.88
CA LEU A 629 -8.79 -25.33 -4.25
C LEU A 629 -9.18 -24.17 -5.14
N ILE A 630 -8.23 -23.63 -5.88
CA ILE A 630 -8.42 -22.47 -6.77
C ILE A 630 -8.07 -22.89 -8.18
N ASN A 631 -9.07 -22.98 -9.05
CA ASN A 631 -8.84 -23.19 -10.48
C ASN A 631 -8.78 -21.84 -11.19
N LYS A 632 -7.60 -21.50 -11.71
CA LYS A 632 -7.30 -20.22 -12.39
C LYS A 632 -7.36 -20.33 -13.92
N ASP A 633 -7.66 -21.52 -14.45
CA ASP A 633 -7.88 -21.69 -15.88
C ASP A 633 -9.28 -21.18 -16.26
N PRO A 634 -9.39 -20.26 -17.24
CA PRO A 634 -10.69 -19.69 -17.63
C PRO A 634 -11.57 -20.64 -18.45
N LYS A 635 -11.05 -21.79 -18.91
CA LYS A 635 -11.75 -22.67 -19.84
C LYS A 635 -11.79 -24.14 -19.39
N GLN A 636 -10.76 -24.58 -18.67
CA GLN A 636 -10.57 -25.99 -18.34
C GLN A 636 -11.14 -26.32 -16.95
N ALA A 637 -12.02 -27.28 -16.88
CA ALA A 637 -12.42 -27.90 -15.62
C ALA A 637 -11.45 -29.04 -15.28
N PHE A 638 -11.25 -29.28 -13.96
CA PHE A 638 -10.40 -30.36 -13.47
C PHE A 638 -11.16 -31.20 -12.43
N ASP A 639 -10.94 -32.51 -12.45
CA ASP A 639 -11.40 -33.41 -11.37
C ASP A 639 -10.30 -33.52 -10.31
N ALA A 640 -10.56 -32.97 -9.12
CA ALA A 640 -9.60 -32.96 -8.02
C ALA A 640 -9.45 -34.35 -7.38
N ASN A 641 -8.23 -34.83 -7.31
CA ASN A 641 -7.82 -36.03 -6.57
C ASN A 641 -6.95 -35.61 -5.38
N LEU A 642 -7.50 -35.66 -4.16
CA LEU A 642 -6.81 -35.26 -2.93
C LEU A 642 -6.07 -36.45 -2.31
N ILE A 643 -4.75 -36.31 -2.15
CA ILE A 643 -3.86 -37.31 -1.59
C ILE A 643 -3.19 -36.77 -0.35
N PHE A 644 -3.53 -37.29 0.83
CA PHE A 644 -2.90 -36.94 2.10
C PHE A 644 -1.76 -37.90 2.41
N ARG A 645 -0.55 -37.40 2.62
CA ARG A 645 0.65 -38.19 2.95
C ARG A 645 1.03 -37.96 4.40
N ILE A 646 0.78 -38.95 5.25
CA ILE A 646 1.16 -38.94 6.67
C ILE A 646 2.64 -39.28 6.84
N ASP A 647 3.13 -40.23 6.05
CA ASP A 647 4.53 -40.64 5.97
C ASP A 647 4.93 -40.69 4.49
N PRO A 648 6.08 -40.17 4.08
CA PRO A 648 6.58 -40.27 2.70
C PRO A 648 6.67 -41.72 2.16
N ARG A 649 6.76 -42.73 3.06
CA ARG A 649 6.84 -44.16 2.75
C ARG A 649 5.59 -44.95 3.14
N GLY A 650 4.62 -44.29 3.76
CA GLY A 650 3.37 -44.93 4.25
C GLY A 650 2.25 -44.92 3.19
N PRO A 651 1.13 -45.55 3.50
CA PRO A 651 -0.06 -45.48 2.66
C PRO A 651 -0.62 -44.05 2.63
N ASN A 652 -1.19 -43.68 1.49
CA ASN A 652 -1.92 -42.39 1.37
C ASN A 652 -3.21 -42.47 2.19
N ALA A 653 -3.53 -41.41 2.91
CA ALA A 653 -4.83 -41.23 3.51
C ALA A 653 -5.76 -40.48 2.56
N ALA A 654 -7.06 -40.66 2.75
CA ALA A 654 -8.10 -39.93 2.01
C ALA A 654 -9.16 -39.45 2.99
N MET A 655 -9.92 -38.45 2.60
CA MET A 655 -11.10 -38.05 3.36
C MET A 655 -12.13 -39.14 3.37
N GLN A 656 -12.77 -39.33 4.54
CA GLN A 656 -13.94 -40.20 4.68
C GLN A 656 -15.21 -39.40 4.44
N GLY A 657 -16.21 -40.05 3.81
CA GLY A 657 -17.50 -39.41 3.61
C GLY A 657 -18.38 -39.45 4.87
N PRO A 658 -19.37 -38.61 4.99
CA PRO A 658 -19.69 -37.55 4.01
C PRO A 658 -18.70 -36.37 4.04
N ILE A 659 -18.47 -35.74 2.90
CA ILE A 659 -17.66 -34.54 2.78
C ILE A 659 -18.50 -33.36 2.32
N ASP A 660 -18.25 -32.19 2.89
CA ASP A 660 -18.85 -30.94 2.46
C ASP A 660 -18.04 -30.30 1.32
N VAL A 661 -18.72 -29.84 0.29
CA VAL A 661 -18.12 -29.11 -0.82
C VAL A 661 -18.84 -27.78 -1.00
N TYR A 662 -18.10 -26.69 -0.82
CA TYR A 662 -18.56 -25.34 -1.11
C TYR A 662 -17.88 -24.86 -2.38
N GLN A 663 -18.64 -24.34 -3.34
CA GLN A 663 -18.11 -23.98 -4.65
C GLN A 663 -18.66 -22.65 -5.14
N TYR A 664 -17.77 -21.82 -5.66
CA TYR A 664 -18.06 -20.52 -6.22
C TYR A 664 -17.34 -20.35 -7.56
N SER A 665 -18.09 -19.97 -8.59
CA SER A 665 -17.57 -19.84 -9.96
C SER A 665 -18.47 -18.89 -10.77
N GLU A 666 -18.24 -18.79 -12.06
CA GLU A 666 -19.12 -18.06 -12.98
C GLU A 666 -20.58 -18.59 -13.00
N GLN A 667 -20.83 -19.76 -12.44
CA GLN A 667 -22.20 -20.26 -12.28
C GLN A 667 -22.99 -19.47 -11.23
N GLN A 668 -22.32 -18.95 -10.21
CA GLN A 668 -22.92 -18.16 -9.12
C GLN A 668 -22.74 -16.65 -9.34
N TYR A 669 -21.76 -16.25 -10.12
CA TYR A 669 -21.47 -14.85 -10.34
C TYR A 669 -21.26 -14.56 -11.83
N LEU A 670 -21.93 -13.53 -12.31
CA LEU A 670 -21.76 -13.06 -13.68
C LEU A 670 -21.79 -11.54 -13.69
N LEU A 671 -20.67 -10.92 -14.04
CA LEU A 671 -20.56 -9.48 -14.25
C LEU A 671 -21.07 -9.14 -15.65
N GLY A 672 -22.04 -8.22 -15.74
CA GLY A 672 -22.65 -7.76 -16.97
C GLY A 672 -22.76 -6.25 -16.99
N GLY A 673 -23.77 -5.74 -17.71
CA GLY A 673 -24.03 -4.31 -17.86
C GLY A 673 -23.16 -3.63 -18.93
N PRO A 674 -23.28 -2.31 -19.08
CA PRO A 674 -22.44 -1.53 -19.99
C PRO A 674 -20.97 -1.60 -19.58
N ALA A 675 -20.06 -1.53 -20.56
CA ALA A 675 -18.62 -1.66 -20.29
C ALA A 675 -18.06 -0.60 -19.32
N LYS A 676 -18.62 0.60 -19.29
CA LYS A 676 -18.24 1.69 -18.38
C LYS A 676 -19.06 1.75 -17.08
N ASP A 677 -20.05 0.89 -16.91
CA ASP A 677 -20.86 0.78 -15.69
C ASP A 677 -21.28 -0.68 -15.49
N PRO A 678 -20.33 -1.59 -15.28
CA PRO A 678 -20.60 -3.00 -15.08
C PRO A 678 -21.26 -3.22 -13.72
N TYR A 679 -22.14 -4.23 -13.67
CA TYR A 679 -22.77 -4.67 -12.43
C TYR A 679 -23.03 -6.18 -12.47
N PRO A 680 -23.10 -6.85 -11.32
CA PRO A 680 -23.43 -8.26 -11.29
C PRO A 680 -24.88 -8.49 -11.75
N ILE A 681 -25.06 -9.22 -12.85
CA ILE A 681 -26.37 -9.69 -13.32
C ILE A 681 -26.78 -10.98 -12.62
N ARG A 682 -25.83 -11.65 -12.01
CA ARG A 682 -26.01 -12.75 -11.07
C ARG A 682 -24.96 -12.62 -9.96
N ALA A 683 -25.40 -12.71 -8.70
CA ALA A 683 -24.56 -12.63 -7.52
C ALA A 683 -25.20 -13.49 -6.41
N GLU A 684 -24.93 -14.78 -6.46
CA GLU A 684 -25.49 -15.78 -5.58
C GLU A 684 -24.42 -16.30 -4.59
N ASP A 685 -24.86 -16.83 -3.47
CA ASP A 685 -23.97 -17.46 -2.51
C ASP A 685 -23.26 -18.70 -3.12
N PRO A 686 -22.10 -19.10 -2.60
CA PRO A 686 -21.45 -20.37 -2.96
C PRO A 686 -22.41 -21.55 -2.80
N VAL A 687 -22.42 -22.44 -3.77
CA VAL A 687 -23.21 -23.67 -3.70
C VAL A 687 -22.60 -24.62 -2.68
N HIS A 688 -23.42 -25.14 -1.78
CA HIS A 688 -23.05 -26.20 -0.84
C HIS A 688 -23.64 -27.53 -1.27
N ARG A 689 -22.85 -28.58 -1.25
CA ARG A 689 -23.28 -29.98 -1.47
C ARG A 689 -22.54 -30.93 -0.54
N VAL A 690 -23.23 -32.00 -0.17
CA VAL A 690 -22.63 -33.10 0.59
C VAL A 690 -22.39 -34.27 -0.36
N ILE A 691 -21.20 -34.87 -0.30
CA ILE A 691 -20.84 -36.06 -1.06
C ILE A 691 -20.70 -37.22 -0.08
N GLU A 692 -21.60 -38.18 -0.20
CA GLU A 692 -21.68 -39.35 0.71
C GLU A 692 -20.53 -40.35 0.49
N SER A 693 -20.04 -40.46 -0.76
CA SER A 693 -18.96 -41.38 -1.10
C SER A 693 -17.65 -40.62 -1.38
N PRO A 694 -16.57 -40.91 -0.64
CA PRO A 694 -15.28 -40.27 -0.84
C PRO A 694 -14.61 -40.61 -2.17
N SER A 695 -15.10 -41.63 -2.90
CA SER A 695 -14.62 -41.97 -4.24
C SER A 695 -15.20 -41.08 -5.35
N ALA A 696 -16.14 -40.18 -5.03
CA ALA A 696 -16.65 -39.22 -6.01
C ALA A 696 -15.67 -38.06 -6.21
N ASN A 697 -15.28 -37.85 -7.45
CA ASN A 697 -14.42 -36.74 -7.82
C ASN A 697 -15.10 -35.40 -7.55
N VAL A 698 -14.35 -34.45 -7.02
CA VAL A 698 -14.77 -33.05 -6.89
C VAL A 698 -14.31 -32.30 -8.14
N THR A 699 -15.24 -31.96 -9.02
CA THR A 699 -14.93 -31.20 -10.21
C THR A 699 -14.76 -29.71 -9.85
N LEU A 700 -13.63 -29.12 -10.28
CA LEU A 700 -13.29 -27.72 -10.17
C LEU A 700 -13.67 -27.04 -11.49
N PRO A 701 -14.76 -26.25 -11.56
CA PRO A 701 -15.11 -25.50 -12.77
C PRO A 701 -13.99 -24.55 -13.21
N PRO A 702 -13.98 -24.09 -14.46
CA PRO A 702 -13.14 -22.96 -14.85
C PRO A 702 -13.36 -21.77 -13.92
N TYR A 703 -12.31 -21.02 -13.62
CA TYR A 703 -12.37 -19.86 -12.71
C TYR A 703 -13.23 -20.13 -11.47
N SER A 704 -12.72 -20.95 -10.55
CA SER A 704 -13.50 -21.33 -9.38
C SER A 704 -12.70 -21.38 -8.07
N LEU A 705 -13.40 -21.07 -6.98
CA LEU A 705 -13.01 -21.37 -5.61
C LEU A 705 -13.81 -22.57 -5.15
N THR A 706 -13.14 -23.59 -4.61
CA THR A 706 -13.79 -24.78 -4.05
C THR A 706 -13.17 -25.09 -2.70
N VAL A 707 -14.00 -25.23 -1.67
CA VAL A 707 -13.60 -25.72 -0.36
C VAL A 707 -14.15 -27.11 -0.16
N VAL A 708 -13.27 -28.06 0.16
CA VAL A 708 -13.60 -29.46 0.49
C VAL A 708 -13.30 -29.69 1.96
N ARG A 709 -14.30 -30.12 2.73
CA ARG A 709 -14.17 -30.35 4.19
C ARG A 709 -14.55 -31.78 4.55
N GLY A 710 -13.78 -32.38 5.44
CA GLY A 710 -14.06 -33.72 5.90
C GLY A 710 -13.06 -34.20 6.96
N VAL A 711 -13.20 -35.43 7.37
CA VAL A 711 -12.30 -36.13 8.33
C VAL A 711 -11.40 -37.07 7.54
N LEU A 712 -10.12 -37.18 7.93
CA LEU A 712 -9.25 -38.20 7.35
C LEU A 712 -9.52 -39.59 7.93
N ALA A 713 -9.41 -40.61 7.08
CA ALA A 713 -9.32 -41.99 7.53
C ALA A 713 -8.00 -42.18 8.32
N HIS A 714 -8.12 -42.75 9.50
CA HIS A 714 -6.97 -43.18 10.30
C HIS A 714 -6.43 -44.53 9.79
#